data_eff74e3c3ca3593139235ea154e09968
#
_entry.id   eff74e3c3ca3593139235ea154e09968
#
_cell.length_a   1.000
_cell.length_b   1.000
_cell.length_c   1.000
_cell.angle_alpha   90.00
_cell.angle_beta   90.00
_cell.angle_gamma   90.00
#
_symmetry.space_group_name_H-M   'P 1'
#
loop_
_entity.id
_entity.type
_entity.pdbx_description
1 polymer ?
#
loop_
_entity_poly.entity_id
_entity_poly.type
_entity_poly.pdbx_seq_one_letter_code
_entity_poly.pdbx_strand_id
1 'polypeptide(L)'
;MKTNIFTSKANALKFLQERITKSKIEQIFDFTTEEWEKNELNILKNIETVFNGSLVIIRSSAVDEDTIEKSKAGNFTSVLNVNSKSRTKLKKSIETVINSYVKNSQPNYNNQILIQKQTTNVITSGVLFTKTPDIGAPYYVINFEDGKDTDSVTKGLIGNTIKIFRKISLKDVPDKWKKLILSVIEIEQILKVDLLDVEFAITNNNIVIFQVRPLTTVRKSSINNMEKKILKLMNKNRKKYRTMLRSSNIRGNQLIFSDMTDWNPAEIIGNKPHSLDYSLYDYLVMKKSWLDGRLMLGYQKIDTPKLMRKFGNKPYVDVEISFNSLIPQNCDKKLSKKLIKFFLRKFMENPFLHDKVEFDILFTCYDTSLDLRLKELNNFGFSKNEIKNLKENLREFTNNIIRDFPKLSVRFNQSYEKLTRNRAEYVLELANSQKNYDDYLLASQKLLFDCKKYGVIPFSAVARIAFIGTALLRGLKSNSTLKPEIFDGFLAGISTPLSEFKEEMSKFVDGGISRKYFMEKYGHLRPGTYDITIPTYNKNHDYLKNVKFLAKKSKNISKINEKRISKILEKHRLQFQEISFFEFVRQSITQREKLKFEFTKNLSQALEYIAIAGEKLGFSRQEMSNLEFNDIMRFRTKNKQHITSVWQSKAAKQNNIRRLNEHFLLPPIIFSEDDFQVIRYYISKPNYITKKQITENVLVLNPKSKIPDIENKVVIIENADPGYDWIFTKNPAGLITKYGGVASHMAIRCAEIELPAAIGCGEILYDKLVESSKIRLDCVNEQIMILEHNIEDEYTEEKNILKSLGYIK
;
A
#
# COMPACT_ATOMS: atom_id res chain seq x y z
N MET A 1 15.35 -27.67 -30.99
CA MET A 1 16.59 -27.07 -30.40
C MET A 1 16.32 -26.02 -29.30
N LYS A 2 15.15 -26.01 -28.64
CA LYS A 2 14.83 -25.01 -27.61
C LYS A 2 15.08 -25.47 -26.15
N THR A 3 15.40 -26.70 -25.90
CA THR A 3 15.35 -27.30 -24.56
C THR A 3 16.70 -27.49 -23.85
N ASN A 4 17.84 -27.24 -24.50
CA ASN A 4 19.14 -27.59 -23.90
C ASN A 4 19.99 -26.44 -23.33
N ILE A 5 19.54 -25.16 -23.36
CA ILE A 5 20.39 -24.04 -22.92
C ILE A 5 20.27 -23.84 -21.43
N PHE A 6 19.07 -24.00 -20.87
CA PHE A 6 18.78 -23.83 -19.45
C PHE A 6 18.83 -25.13 -18.62
N THR A 7 19.84 -25.95 -18.89
CA THR A 7 20.04 -27.17 -18.09
C THR A 7 20.76 -26.90 -16.76
N SER A 8 21.57 -25.83 -16.72
CA SER A 8 22.26 -25.36 -15.51
C SER A 8 22.69 -23.90 -15.67
N LYS A 9 23.04 -23.22 -14.56
CA LYS A 9 23.58 -21.85 -14.57
C LYS A 9 24.86 -21.75 -15.41
N ALA A 10 25.77 -22.68 -15.26
CA ALA A 10 27.04 -22.71 -16.00
C ALA A 10 26.82 -22.80 -17.51
N ASN A 11 25.91 -23.67 -17.95
CA ASN A 11 25.63 -23.85 -19.37
C ASN A 11 25.00 -22.61 -20.02
N ALA A 12 24.06 -21.96 -19.34
CA ALA A 12 23.45 -20.74 -19.83
C ALA A 12 24.48 -19.60 -19.97
N LEU A 13 25.37 -19.43 -19.00
CA LEU A 13 26.43 -18.41 -19.04
C LEU A 13 27.49 -18.72 -20.12
N LYS A 14 27.96 -19.95 -20.29
CA LYS A 14 28.87 -20.33 -21.35
C LYS A 14 28.29 -20.05 -22.73
N PHE A 15 27.02 -20.42 -22.94
CA PHE A 15 26.34 -20.18 -24.20
C PHE A 15 26.28 -18.69 -24.55
N LEU A 16 26.04 -17.84 -23.56
CA LEU A 16 25.94 -16.38 -23.74
C LEU A 16 27.29 -15.72 -23.86
N GLN A 17 28.33 -16.20 -23.14
CA GLN A 17 29.67 -15.57 -23.11
C GLN A 17 30.29 -15.35 -24.48
N GLU A 18 30.05 -16.28 -25.40
CA GLU A 18 30.58 -16.21 -26.80
C GLU A 18 29.71 -15.33 -27.72
N ARG A 19 28.52 -14.94 -27.31
CA ARG A 19 27.48 -14.35 -28.21
C ARG A 19 27.06 -12.94 -27.83
N ILE A 20 27.24 -12.53 -26.59
CA ILE A 20 26.88 -11.18 -26.13
C ILE A 20 27.96 -10.18 -26.49
N THR A 21 27.53 -8.95 -26.85
CA THR A 21 28.44 -7.86 -27.21
C THR A 21 28.20 -6.60 -26.36
N LYS A 22 26.99 -6.42 -25.81
CA LYS A 22 26.60 -5.23 -25.05
C LYS A 22 26.82 -5.34 -23.55
N SER A 23 27.13 -6.53 -23.08
CA SER A 23 27.50 -6.84 -21.71
C SER A 23 28.61 -7.87 -21.70
N LYS A 24 29.16 -8.15 -20.53
CA LYS A 24 30.16 -9.21 -20.36
C LYS A 24 29.74 -10.20 -19.31
N ILE A 25 30.24 -11.42 -19.44
CA ILE A 25 30.25 -12.42 -18.40
C ILE A 25 31.72 -12.53 -17.96
N GLU A 26 31.95 -12.45 -16.63
CA GLU A 26 33.31 -12.64 -16.10
C GLU A 26 33.80 -14.05 -16.43
N GLN A 27 35.13 -14.24 -16.36
CA GLN A 27 35.73 -15.55 -16.58
C GLN A 27 35.11 -16.60 -15.67
N ILE A 28 34.72 -17.75 -16.25
CA ILE A 28 34.07 -18.86 -15.54
C ILE A 28 34.84 -20.16 -15.78
N PHE A 29 34.74 -21.03 -14.79
CA PHE A 29 35.22 -22.41 -14.87
C PHE A 29 34.22 -23.29 -14.09
N ASP A 30 33.82 -24.40 -14.68
CA ASP A 30 32.85 -25.31 -14.04
C ASP A 30 33.31 -26.74 -14.17
N PHE A 31 32.82 -27.54 -13.26
CA PHE A 31 33.04 -28.99 -13.22
C PHE A 31 31.87 -29.65 -12.51
N THR A 32 31.70 -30.96 -12.72
CA THR A 32 30.67 -31.77 -12.04
C THR A 32 31.17 -32.27 -10.68
N THR A 33 30.21 -32.65 -9.80
CA THR A 33 30.58 -33.30 -8.53
C THR A 33 31.33 -34.59 -8.74
N GLU A 34 31.05 -35.34 -9.81
CA GLU A 34 31.75 -36.53 -10.20
C GLU A 34 33.23 -36.26 -10.60
N GLU A 35 33.46 -35.23 -11.40
CA GLU A 35 34.81 -34.80 -11.78
C GLU A 35 35.62 -34.34 -10.56
N TRP A 36 34.97 -33.67 -9.59
CA TRP A 36 35.62 -33.29 -8.34
C TRP A 36 36.11 -34.49 -7.55
N GLU A 37 35.26 -35.49 -7.37
CA GLU A 37 35.63 -36.73 -6.63
C GLU A 37 36.77 -37.49 -7.28
N LYS A 38 36.81 -37.51 -8.62
CA LYS A 38 37.83 -38.23 -9.39
C LYS A 38 39.17 -37.49 -9.54
N ASN A 39 39.13 -36.15 -9.62
CA ASN A 39 40.30 -35.37 -10.07
C ASN A 39 40.50 -34.08 -9.27
N GLU A 40 40.27 -34.05 -7.96
CA GLU A 40 40.34 -32.85 -7.08
C GLU A 40 41.61 -32.03 -7.34
N LEU A 41 42.79 -32.63 -7.29
CA LEU A 41 44.08 -31.92 -7.43
C LEU A 41 44.25 -31.22 -8.79
N ASN A 42 43.78 -31.82 -9.85
CA ASN A 42 43.85 -31.25 -11.19
C ASN A 42 42.88 -30.11 -11.36
N ILE A 43 41.65 -30.22 -10.80
CA ILE A 43 40.66 -29.13 -10.78
C ILE A 43 41.21 -27.92 -10.02
N LEU A 44 41.78 -28.09 -8.83
CA LEU A 44 42.38 -27.01 -8.06
C LEU A 44 43.53 -26.33 -8.83
N LYS A 45 44.37 -27.08 -9.55
CA LYS A 45 45.44 -26.55 -10.39
C LYS A 45 44.89 -25.75 -11.57
N ASN A 46 43.84 -26.27 -12.22
CA ASN A 46 43.19 -25.57 -13.32
C ASN A 46 42.55 -24.26 -12.86
N ILE A 47 41.87 -24.23 -11.69
CA ILE A 47 41.32 -22.98 -11.11
C ILE A 47 42.44 -21.95 -10.84
N GLU A 48 43.57 -22.39 -10.26
CA GLU A 48 44.72 -21.54 -10.02
C GLU A 48 45.27 -20.94 -11.31
N THR A 49 45.39 -21.75 -12.37
CA THR A 49 45.88 -21.35 -13.70
C THR A 49 44.90 -20.37 -14.37
N VAL A 50 43.64 -20.69 -14.39
CA VAL A 50 42.58 -19.87 -15.04
C VAL A 50 42.43 -18.51 -14.39
N PHE A 51 42.38 -18.43 -13.06
CA PHE A 51 42.07 -17.17 -12.36
C PHE A 51 43.28 -16.43 -11.84
N ASN A 52 44.45 -17.02 -11.82
CA ASN A 52 45.78 -16.43 -11.52
C ASN A 52 45.79 -15.51 -10.29
N GLY A 53 45.27 -15.97 -9.17
CA GLY A 53 45.24 -15.22 -7.91
C GLY A 53 44.11 -14.21 -7.76
N SER A 54 43.22 -14.13 -8.73
CA SER A 54 42.00 -13.29 -8.60
C SER A 54 41.06 -13.82 -7.52
N LEU A 55 40.25 -12.94 -6.94
CA LEU A 55 39.13 -13.38 -6.12
C LEU A 55 38.06 -14.02 -7.00
N VAL A 56 37.52 -15.12 -6.52
CA VAL A 56 36.45 -15.88 -7.19
C VAL A 56 35.25 -16.09 -6.28
N ILE A 57 34.12 -16.33 -6.92
CA ILE A 57 32.86 -16.75 -6.29
C ILE A 57 32.67 -18.22 -6.66
N ILE A 58 32.33 -19.06 -5.68
CA ILE A 58 32.00 -20.46 -5.88
C ILE A 58 30.49 -20.59 -5.70
N ARG A 59 29.80 -20.99 -6.77
CA ARG A 59 28.32 -21.03 -6.84
C ARG A 59 27.83 -22.42 -7.16
N SER A 60 26.66 -22.73 -6.64
CA SER A 60 25.89 -23.89 -7.10
C SER A 60 25.43 -23.73 -8.55
N SER A 61 25.39 -24.86 -9.28
CA SER A 61 24.84 -24.97 -10.63
C SER A 61 24.22 -26.36 -10.80
N ALA A 62 23.21 -26.70 -10.00
CA ALA A 62 22.55 -27.99 -10.07
C ALA A 62 21.76 -28.14 -11.37
N VAL A 63 21.69 -29.37 -11.90
CA VAL A 63 21.04 -29.67 -13.19
C VAL A 63 19.56 -29.33 -13.21
N ASP A 64 18.87 -29.39 -12.06
CA ASP A 64 17.43 -29.08 -11.93
C ASP A 64 17.13 -27.76 -11.21
N GLU A 65 18.14 -26.88 -11.03
CA GLU A 65 17.98 -25.64 -10.28
C GLU A 65 17.22 -24.57 -11.07
N ASP A 66 17.43 -24.47 -12.38
CA ASP A 66 16.94 -23.41 -13.25
C ASP A 66 16.25 -23.95 -14.52
N THR A 67 15.26 -24.82 -14.40
CA THR A 67 14.52 -25.36 -15.56
C THR A 67 13.36 -24.44 -15.96
N ILE A 68 12.83 -24.61 -17.18
CA ILE A 68 11.69 -23.83 -17.71
C ILE A 68 10.40 -24.07 -16.86
N GLU A 69 10.34 -25.18 -16.14
CA GLU A 69 9.16 -25.56 -15.35
C GLU A 69 9.31 -25.28 -13.85
N LYS A 70 10.54 -25.20 -13.33
CA LYS A 70 10.84 -25.08 -11.89
C LYS A 70 12.05 -24.19 -11.63
N SER A 71 11.99 -23.35 -10.61
CA SER A 71 13.11 -22.57 -10.09
C SER A 71 13.26 -22.83 -8.58
N LYS A 72 14.41 -23.36 -8.15
CA LYS A 72 14.77 -23.59 -6.73
C LYS A 72 15.68 -22.47 -6.20
N ALA A 73 15.38 -21.23 -6.54
CA ALA A 73 16.19 -20.07 -6.15
C ALA A 73 16.36 -19.97 -4.63
N GLY A 74 17.62 -19.81 -4.19
CA GLY A 74 17.95 -19.61 -2.77
C GLY A 74 18.17 -20.88 -1.95
N ASN A 75 17.94 -22.07 -2.50
CA ASN A 75 18.11 -23.32 -1.78
C ASN A 75 19.57 -23.78 -1.65
N PHE A 76 20.47 -23.23 -2.45
CA PHE A 76 21.87 -23.62 -2.50
C PHE A 76 22.84 -22.49 -2.14
N THR A 77 24.03 -22.87 -1.65
CA THR A 77 25.00 -21.94 -1.08
C THR A 77 25.95 -21.39 -2.14
N SER A 78 26.30 -20.10 -2.03
CA SER A 78 27.42 -19.47 -2.75
C SER A 78 28.45 -18.96 -1.76
N VAL A 79 29.75 -19.09 -2.09
CA VAL A 79 30.88 -18.62 -1.26
C VAL A 79 31.65 -17.55 -2.01
N LEU A 80 31.73 -16.36 -1.43
CA LEU A 80 32.36 -15.16 -1.97
C LEU A 80 33.78 -14.97 -1.45
N ASN A 81 34.52 -14.09 -2.10
CA ASN A 81 35.85 -13.62 -1.65
C ASN A 81 36.88 -14.75 -1.47
N VAL A 82 36.84 -15.77 -2.32
CA VAL A 82 37.81 -16.90 -2.28
C VAL A 82 39.01 -16.54 -3.17
N ASN A 83 40.22 -16.53 -2.61
CA ASN A 83 41.44 -16.34 -3.41
C ASN A 83 41.78 -17.62 -4.19
N SER A 84 41.89 -17.52 -5.52
CA SER A 84 42.13 -18.64 -6.41
C SER A 84 43.51 -19.34 -6.23
N LYS A 85 44.48 -18.71 -5.52
CA LYS A 85 45.77 -19.31 -5.13
C LYS A 85 45.68 -20.09 -3.81
N SER A 86 44.62 -19.89 -3.00
CA SER A 86 44.51 -20.56 -1.71
C SER A 86 43.80 -21.91 -1.84
N ARG A 87 44.54 -22.96 -2.12
CA ARG A 87 43.98 -24.32 -2.34
C ARG A 87 43.15 -24.80 -1.17
N THR A 88 43.55 -24.50 0.08
CA THR A 88 42.81 -24.88 1.29
C THR A 88 41.45 -24.18 1.38
N LYS A 89 41.41 -22.86 1.07
CA LYS A 89 40.14 -22.10 1.05
C LYS A 89 39.25 -22.54 -0.11
N LEU A 90 39.82 -22.76 -1.30
CA LEU A 90 39.09 -23.27 -2.47
C LEU A 90 38.42 -24.61 -2.15
N LYS A 91 39.20 -25.58 -1.67
CA LYS A 91 38.67 -26.90 -1.31
C LYS A 91 37.53 -26.79 -0.32
N LYS A 92 37.73 -26.10 0.83
CA LYS A 92 36.70 -25.92 1.84
C LYS A 92 35.44 -25.25 1.28
N SER A 93 35.59 -24.27 0.40
CA SER A 93 34.46 -23.53 -0.19
C SER A 93 33.70 -24.37 -1.21
N ILE A 94 34.41 -25.19 -2.03
CA ILE A 94 33.80 -26.12 -2.96
C ILE A 94 33.01 -27.19 -2.20
N GLU A 95 33.63 -27.80 -1.17
CA GLU A 95 32.96 -28.78 -0.29
C GLU A 95 31.72 -28.20 0.39
N THR A 96 31.73 -26.89 0.80
CA THR A 96 30.56 -26.20 1.36
C THR A 96 29.40 -26.16 0.35
N VAL A 97 29.69 -25.86 -0.92
CA VAL A 97 28.69 -25.86 -2.00
C VAL A 97 28.18 -27.28 -2.28
N ILE A 98 29.06 -28.26 -2.39
CA ILE A 98 28.69 -29.68 -2.59
C ILE A 98 27.79 -30.19 -1.45
N ASN A 99 28.15 -29.89 -0.21
CA ASN A 99 27.35 -30.27 0.98
C ASN A 99 25.97 -29.63 0.97
N SER A 100 25.80 -28.46 0.34
CA SER A 100 24.47 -27.85 0.19
C SER A 100 23.55 -28.65 -0.75
N TYR A 101 24.08 -29.36 -1.73
CA TYR A 101 23.32 -30.29 -2.58
C TYR A 101 22.74 -31.45 -1.79
N VAL A 102 23.57 -32.07 -0.95
CA VAL A 102 23.18 -33.26 -0.15
C VAL A 102 22.07 -32.92 0.84
N LYS A 103 22.06 -31.68 1.37
CA LYS A 103 21.02 -31.26 2.32
C LYS A 103 19.65 -30.98 1.67
N ASN A 104 19.63 -30.59 0.39
CA ASN A 104 18.46 -30.02 -0.26
C ASN A 104 17.92 -30.84 -1.44
N SER A 105 18.63 -31.90 -1.87
CA SER A 105 18.20 -32.78 -2.97
C SER A 105 18.83 -34.19 -2.84
N GLN A 106 18.32 -35.14 -3.62
CA GLN A 106 19.00 -36.43 -3.77
C GLN A 106 20.38 -36.24 -4.45
N PRO A 107 21.41 -37.01 -4.06
CA PRO A 107 22.75 -36.92 -4.67
C PRO A 107 22.66 -37.11 -6.20
N ASN A 108 23.12 -36.13 -6.95
CA ASN A 108 23.22 -36.19 -8.41
C ASN A 108 24.64 -35.82 -8.83
N TYR A 109 25.38 -36.79 -9.32
CA TYR A 109 26.77 -36.64 -9.74
C TYR A 109 26.99 -35.69 -10.93
N ASN A 110 25.91 -35.35 -11.67
CA ASN A 110 25.92 -34.39 -12.76
C ASN A 110 25.73 -32.92 -12.30
N ASN A 111 25.50 -32.68 -10.99
CA ASN A 111 25.43 -31.32 -10.47
C ASN A 111 26.79 -30.63 -10.68
N GLN A 112 26.73 -29.41 -11.22
CA GLN A 112 27.92 -28.63 -11.52
C GLN A 112 28.23 -27.64 -10.37
N ILE A 113 29.52 -27.37 -10.19
CA ILE A 113 30.03 -26.25 -9.41
C ILE A 113 30.54 -25.19 -10.38
N LEU A 114 30.09 -23.96 -10.23
CA LEU A 114 30.51 -22.83 -11.06
C LEU A 114 31.48 -21.93 -10.27
N ILE A 115 32.70 -21.81 -10.77
CA ILE A 115 33.69 -20.83 -10.31
C ILE A 115 33.65 -19.64 -11.24
N GLN A 116 33.41 -18.46 -10.71
CA GLN A 116 33.30 -17.22 -11.46
C GLN A 116 34.26 -16.16 -10.88
N LYS A 117 34.99 -15.44 -11.74
CA LYS A 117 35.82 -14.34 -11.29
C LYS A 117 34.95 -13.26 -10.61
N GLN A 118 35.35 -12.80 -9.44
CA GLN A 118 34.60 -11.79 -8.70
C GLN A 118 34.77 -10.43 -9.38
N THR A 119 33.64 -9.79 -9.65
CA THR A 119 33.62 -8.45 -10.25
C THR A 119 34.03 -7.41 -9.21
N THR A 120 34.91 -6.50 -9.61
CA THR A 120 35.34 -5.37 -8.79
C THR A 120 34.73 -4.06 -9.28
N ASN A 121 34.79 -3.01 -8.41
CA ASN A 121 34.27 -1.67 -8.73
C ASN A 121 32.79 -1.64 -9.14
N VAL A 122 31.98 -2.42 -8.44
CA VAL A 122 30.54 -2.42 -8.63
C VAL A 122 29.95 -1.12 -8.09
N ILE A 123 29.14 -0.45 -8.90
CA ILE A 123 28.40 0.77 -8.56
C ILE A 123 26.98 0.44 -8.16
N THR A 124 26.36 -0.47 -8.93
CA THR A 124 24.99 -0.92 -8.72
C THR A 124 24.94 -2.42 -9.02
N SER A 125 24.26 -3.17 -8.18
CA SER A 125 23.95 -4.59 -8.45
C SER A 125 22.47 -4.84 -8.27
N GLY A 126 21.96 -5.91 -8.89
CA GLY A 126 20.54 -6.21 -8.80
C GLY A 126 20.07 -7.35 -9.67
N VAL A 127 18.75 -7.45 -9.72
CA VAL A 127 18.02 -8.42 -10.52
C VAL A 127 17.05 -7.69 -11.44
N LEU A 128 17.03 -8.09 -12.72
CA LEU A 128 16.11 -7.58 -13.72
C LEU A 128 15.19 -8.69 -14.20
N PHE A 129 13.89 -8.51 -14.01
CA PHE A 129 12.86 -9.32 -14.65
C PHE A 129 12.37 -8.66 -15.93
N THR A 130 12.28 -9.43 -17.03
CA THR A 130 11.86 -8.89 -18.32
C THR A 130 10.36 -8.64 -18.44
N LYS A 131 9.55 -9.22 -17.54
CA LYS A 131 8.14 -8.91 -17.29
C LYS A 131 7.89 -8.95 -15.79
N THR A 132 6.74 -8.43 -15.33
CA THR A 132 6.42 -8.53 -13.89
C THR A 132 6.20 -10.00 -13.51
N PRO A 133 6.77 -10.45 -12.37
CA PRO A 133 6.71 -11.88 -11.98
C PRO A 133 5.29 -12.38 -11.69
N ASP A 134 4.40 -11.52 -11.18
CA ASP A 134 3.05 -11.86 -10.73
C ASP A 134 2.05 -12.05 -11.90
N ILE A 135 1.90 -11.02 -12.75
CA ILE A 135 0.87 -10.97 -13.79
C ILE A 135 1.41 -10.93 -15.23
N GLY A 136 2.72 -10.95 -15.41
CA GLY A 136 3.37 -10.88 -16.72
C GLY A 136 3.14 -9.57 -17.47
N ALA A 137 2.94 -8.46 -16.75
CA ALA A 137 2.80 -7.15 -17.37
C ALA A 137 4.09 -6.73 -18.09
N PRO A 138 4.02 -6.01 -19.23
CA PRO A 138 5.15 -5.76 -20.10
C PRO A 138 6.07 -4.63 -19.61
N TYR A 139 6.69 -4.85 -18.45
CA TYR A 139 7.65 -3.93 -17.84
C TYR A 139 8.92 -4.68 -17.46
N TYR A 140 10.08 -4.09 -17.75
CA TYR A 140 11.32 -4.46 -17.10
C TYR A 140 11.21 -4.04 -15.63
N VAL A 141 11.37 -4.98 -14.71
CA VAL A 141 11.36 -4.74 -13.26
C VAL A 141 12.80 -4.87 -12.77
N ILE A 142 13.37 -3.78 -12.29
CA ILE A 142 14.76 -3.73 -11.83
C ILE A 142 14.75 -3.51 -10.34
N ASN A 143 15.14 -4.52 -9.58
CA ASN A 143 15.40 -4.44 -8.15
C ASN A 143 16.91 -4.26 -7.96
N PHE A 144 17.35 -3.20 -7.30
CA PHE A 144 18.76 -2.85 -7.27
C PHE A 144 19.18 -2.16 -5.98
N GLU A 145 20.48 -2.21 -5.71
CA GLU A 145 21.16 -1.42 -4.69
C GLU A 145 22.35 -0.68 -5.28
N ASP A 146 22.55 0.54 -4.80
CA ASP A 146 23.72 1.35 -5.10
C ASP A 146 24.74 1.16 -3.98
N GLY A 147 25.98 0.75 -4.31
CA GLY A 147 27.05 0.50 -3.36
C GLY A 147 27.94 -0.68 -3.76
N LYS A 148 28.93 -0.97 -2.93
CA LYS A 148 29.95 -2.00 -3.22
C LYS A 148 29.51 -3.43 -2.86
N ASP A 149 28.44 -3.60 -2.09
CA ASP A 149 27.95 -4.93 -1.67
C ASP A 149 26.99 -5.52 -2.69
N THR A 150 27.39 -6.66 -3.26
CA THR A 150 26.61 -7.40 -4.25
C THR A 150 25.63 -8.41 -3.63
N ASP A 151 25.70 -8.61 -2.30
CA ASP A 151 24.97 -9.67 -1.59
C ASP A 151 23.59 -9.29 -1.08
N SER A 152 23.33 -7.98 -0.89
CA SER A 152 22.15 -7.49 -0.19
C SER A 152 20.86 -7.73 -0.98
N VAL A 153 20.90 -7.60 -2.31
CA VAL A 153 19.72 -7.82 -3.17
C VAL A 153 19.30 -9.30 -3.20
N THR A 154 20.28 -10.20 -3.24
CA THR A 154 20.02 -11.63 -3.25
C THR A 154 19.56 -12.19 -1.89
N LYS A 155 19.87 -11.48 -0.80
CA LYS A 155 19.41 -11.83 0.57
C LYS A 155 18.03 -11.27 0.93
N GLY A 156 17.29 -10.66 -0.02
CA GLY A 156 15.94 -10.17 0.20
C GLY A 156 15.85 -8.89 1.06
N LEU A 157 16.96 -8.19 1.29
CA LEU A 157 16.96 -6.88 1.94
C LEU A 157 16.24 -5.84 1.06
N ILE A 158 15.67 -4.82 1.69
CA ILE A 158 14.84 -3.80 1.00
C ILE A 158 15.72 -2.97 0.06
N GLY A 159 15.73 -3.32 -1.23
CA GLY A 159 16.39 -2.54 -2.28
C GLY A 159 15.43 -1.59 -3.00
N ASN A 160 15.98 -0.72 -3.83
CA ASN A 160 15.21 0.16 -4.70
C ASN A 160 14.59 -0.63 -5.85
N THR A 161 13.39 -0.23 -6.27
CA THR A 161 12.70 -0.83 -7.44
C THR A 161 12.34 0.24 -8.45
N ILE A 162 12.60 -0.04 -9.73
CA ILE A 162 12.13 0.74 -10.87
C ILE A 162 11.49 -0.19 -11.89
N LYS A 163 10.35 0.22 -12.45
CA LYS A 163 9.69 -0.53 -13.53
C LYS A 163 9.68 0.32 -14.80
N ILE A 164 10.16 -0.23 -15.91
CA ILE A 164 10.30 0.50 -17.18
C ILE A 164 9.49 -0.24 -18.25
N PHE A 165 8.59 0.48 -18.91
CA PHE A 165 7.75 -0.13 -19.94
C PHE A 165 8.59 -0.63 -21.13
N ARG A 166 8.36 -1.87 -21.58
CA ARG A 166 9.21 -2.55 -22.58
C ARG A 166 9.25 -1.87 -23.96
N LYS A 167 8.19 -1.18 -24.37
CA LYS A 167 8.10 -0.46 -25.65
C LYS A 167 8.36 1.04 -25.52
N ILE A 168 9.06 1.46 -24.48
CA ILE A 168 9.53 2.85 -24.34
C ILE A 168 10.61 3.15 -25.40
N SER A 169 10.65 4.38 -25.88
CA SER A 169 11.79 4.85 -26.67
C SER A 169 13.07 4.84 -25.83
N LEU A 170 14.17 4.36 -26.38
CA LEU A 170 15.46 4.40 -25.69
C LEU A 170 15.90 5.82 -25.27
N LYS A 171 15.38 6.86 -25.90
CA LYS A 171 15.62 8.26 -25.51
C LYS A 171 14.99 8.59 -24.16
N ASP A 172 13.87 7.96 -23.85
CA ASP A 172 13.09 8.20 -22.62
C ASP A 172 13.51 7.27 -21.47
N VAL A 173 14.36 6.27 -21.75
CA VAL A 173 14.95 5.42 -20.70
C VAL A 173 15.98 6.22 -19.91
N PRO A 174 15.95 6.23 -18.55
CA PRO A 174 16.98 6.88 -17.76
C PRO A 174 18.39 6.35 -18.09
N ASP A 175 19.36 7.26 -18.20
CA ASP A 175 20.73 6.93 -18.69
C ASP A 175 21.39 5.77 -17.94
N LYS A 176 21.20 5.71 -16.64
CA LYS A 176 21.69 4.61 -15.77
C LYS A 176 21.29 3.24 -16.29
N TRP A 177 20.09 3.09 -16.87
CA TRP A 177 19.51 1.80 -17.24
C TRP A 177 19.60 1.48 -18.73
N LYS A 178 19.96 2.45 -19.58
CA LYS A 178 19.99 2.26 -21.04
C LYS A 178 20.88 1.09 -21.46
N LYS A 179 22.13 1.05 -20.94
CA LYS A 179 23.06 -0.03 -21.29
C LYS A 179 22.56 -1.39 -20.82
N LEU A 180 21.99 -1.46 -19.59
CA LEU A 180 21.43 -2.69 -19.05
C LEU A 180 20.26 -3.21 -19.90
N ILE A 181 19.32 -2.33 -20.25
CA ILE A 181 18.15 -2.72 -21.08
C ILE A 181 18.60 -3.20 -22.46
N LEU A 182 19.56 -2.51 -23.09
CA LEU A 182 20.10 -2.94 -24.38
C LEU A 182 20.78 -4.31 -24.32
N SER A 183 21.50 -4.59 -23.22
CA SER A 183 22.11 -5.91 -22.98
C SER A 183 21.06 -7.00 -22.80
N VAL A 184 19.99 -6.71 -22.07
CA VAL A 184 18.91 -7.68 -21.84
C VAL A 184 18.12 -7.93 -23.12
N ILE A 185 17.86 -6.91 -23.95
CA ILE A 185 17.22 -7.08 -25.27
C ILE A 185 18.09 -7.99 -26.17
N GLU A 186 19.41 -7.83 -26.16
CA GLU A 186 20.33 -8.71 -26.89
C GLU A 186 20.23 -10.16 -26.40
N ILE A 187 20.22 -10.36 -25.08
CA ILE A 187 20.08 -11.69 -24.47
C ILE A 187 18.74 -12.34 -24.85
N GLU A 188 17.63 -11.58 -24.80
CA GLU A 188 16.30 -12.07 -25.24
C GLU A 188 16.30 -12.51 -26.69
N GLN A 189 16.99 -11.77 -27.58
CA GLN A 189 17.11 -12.10 -29.00
C GLN A 189 17.94 -13.36 -29.23
N ILE A 190 19.06 -13.51 -28.53
CA ILE A 190 19.95 -14.67 -28.62
C ILE A 190 19.23 -15.92 -28.13
N LEU A 191 18.58 -15.86 -26.98
CA LEU A 191 17.88 -16.98 -26.36
C LEU A 191 16.50 -17.26 -26.97
N LYS A 192 15.94 -16.30 -27.72
CA LYS A 192 14.56 -16.32 -28.25
C LYS A 192 13.49 -16.55 -27.15
N VAL A 193 13.73 -16.00 -25.94
CA VAL A 193 12.86 -16.06 -24.77
C VAL A 193 12.67 -14.64 -24.25
N ASP A 194 11.43 -14.25 -23.95
CA ASP A 194 11.05 -12.90 -23.45
C ASP A 194 10.60 -12.89 -21.97
N LEU A 195 10.80 -14.01 -21.29
CA LEU A 195 10.50 -14.21 -19.86
C LEU A 195 11.79 -14.62 -19.17
N LEU A 196 12.60 -13.66 -18.76
CA LEU A 196 13.90 -13.89 -18.16
C LEU A 196 14.02 -13.17 -16.80
N ASP A 197 14.79 -13.78 -15.93
CA ASP A 197 15.34 -13.27 -14.70
C ASP A 197 16.85 -13.14 -14.89
N VAL A 198 17.40 -11.94 -14.72
CA VAL A 198 18.80 -11.62 -15.02
C VAL A 198 19.46 -10.97 -13.81
N GLU A 199 20.45 -11.64 -13.23
CA GLU A 199 21.31 -11.05 -12.19
C GLU A 199 22.42 -10.24 -12.85
N PHE A 200 22.62 -9.01 -12.41
CA PHE A 200 23.57 -8.08 -13.04
C PHE A 200 24.35 -7.23 -12.04
N ALA A 201 25.48 -6.71 -12.52
CA ALA A 201 26.14 -5.55 -11.92
C ALA A 201 26.44 -4.48 -12.96
N ILE A 202 26.42 -3.23 -12.54
CA ILE A 202 26.89 -2.07 -13.29
C ILE A 202 28.21 -1.63 -12.68
N THR A 203 29.24 -1.58 -13.51
CA THR A 203 30.54 -0.98 -13.18
C THR A 203 30.71 0.33 -13.94
N ASN A 204 31.81 1.07 -13.74
CA ASN A 204 32.05 2.31 -14.45
C ASN A 204 31.93 2.17 -15.98
N ASN A 205 32.36 1.04 -16.54
CA ASN A 205 32.48 0.86 -17.97
C ASN A 205 31.52 -0.17 -18.58
N ASN A 206 31.11 -1.19 -17.80
CA ASN A 206 30.43 -2.36 -18.33
C ASN A 206 29.20 -2.75 -17.50
N ILE A 207 28.28 -3.44 -18.20
CA ILE A 207 27.26 -4.29 -17.58
C ILE A 207 27.86 -5.69 -17.45
N VAL A 208 27.81 -6.27 -16.26
CA VAL A 208 28.26 -7.65 -15.99
C VAL A 208 27.05 -8.49 -15.67
N ILE A 209 26.91 -9.63 -16.35
CA ILE A 209 25.83 -10.59 -16.15
C ILE A 209 26.35 -11.73 -15.27
N PHE A 210 25.64 -11.98 -14.15
CA PHE A 210 25.98 -13.02 -13.18
C PHE A 210 25.18 -14.30 -13.38
N GLN A 211 23.92 -14.15 -13.83
CA GLN A 211 23.02 -15.27 -14.08
C GLN A 211 21.91 -14.87 -15.04
N VAL A 212 21.44 -15.80 -15.85
CA VAL A 212 20.24 -15.67 -16.69
C VAL A 212 19.44 -16.96 -16.57
N ARG A 213 18.16 -16.84 -16.22
CA ARG A 213 17.24 -17.96 -16.11
C ARG A 213 15.84 -17.63 -16.62
N PRO A 214 15.03 -18.63 -17.00
CA PRO A 214 13.63 -18.40 -17.35
C PRO A 214 12.84 -17.94 -16.12
N LEU A 215 11.91 -17.01 -16.33
CA LEU A 215 10.95 -16.59 -15.32
C LEU A 215 9.73 -17.51 -15.36
N THR A 216 9.59 -18.40 -14.38
CA THR A 216 8.59 -19.49 -14.35
C THR A 216 7.26 -19.11 -13.70
N THR A 217 7.23 -18.12 -12.81
CA THR A 217 6.09 -17.77 -11.96
C THR A 217 4.98 -16.99 -12.66
N VAL A 218 5.15 -16.64 -13.94
CA VAL A 218 4.22 -15.77 -14.66
C VAL A 218 2.95 -16.50 -15.07
N ARG A 219 1.81 -16.09 -14.55
CA ARG A 219 0.49 -16.50 -15.08
C ARG A 219 0.34 -15.99 -16.50
N LYS A 220 0.19 -16.92 -17.49
CA LYS A 220 -0.03 -16.55 -18.90
C LYS A 220 -1.28 -15.68 -19.01
N SER A 221 -1.12 -14.42 -19.40
CA SER A 221 -2.24 -13.53 -19.67
C SER A 221 -2.96 -13.95 -20.94
N SER A 222 -4.30 -14.00 -20.86
CA SER A 222 -5.17 -14.27 -22.01
C SER A 222 -5.35 -13.07 -22.97
N ILE A 223 -4.66 -11.96 -22.73
CA ILE A 223 -4.80 -10.73 -23.50
C ILE A 223 -3.88 -10.75 -24.72
N ASN A 224 -4.45 -10.99 -25.90
CA ASN A 224 -3.71 -10.90 -27.16
C ASN A 224 -3.19 -9.48 -27.41
N ASN A 225 -1.94 -9.33 -27.89
CA ASN A 225 -1.28 -8.05 -28.19
C ASN A 225 -1.25 -7.08 -27.00
N MET A 226 -1.01 -7.59 -25.79
CA MET A 226 -1.03 -6.82 -24.55
C MET A 226 -0.16 -5.57 -24.62
N GLU A 227 1.09 -5.68 -25.05
CA GLU A 227 2.04 -4.55 -25.13
C GLU A 227 1.46 -3.39 -25.98
N LYS A 228 0.87 -3.69 -27.14
CA LYS A 228 0.24 -2.68 -28.02
C LYS A 228 -0.97 -2.02 -27.37
N LYS A 229 -1.79 -2.79 -26.64
CA LYS A 229 -2.96 -2.27 -25.92
C LYS A 229 -2.55 -1.39 -24.74
N ILE A 230 -1.53 -1.80 -23.99
CA ILE A 230 -0.97 -1.02 -22.87
C ILE A 230 -0.34 0.28 -23.40
N LEU A 231 0.44 0.24 -24.47
CA LEU A 231 1.01 1.44 -25.10
C LEU A 231 -0.09 2.45 -25.51
N LYS A 232 -1.19 1.96 -26.11
CA LYS A 232 -2.33 2.82 -26.46
C LYS A 232 -2.97 3.46 -25.23
N LEU A 233 -3.14 2.68 -24.16
CA LEU A 233 -3.70 3.15 -22.89
C LEU A 233 -2.77 4.18 -22.22
N MET A 234 -1.48 3.91 -22.20
CA MET A 234 -0.45 4.82 -21.69
C MET A 234 -0.46 6.17 -22.42
N ASN A 235 -0.43 6.15 -23.78
CA ASN A 235 -0.46 7.37 -24.57
C ASN A 235 -1.76 8.17 -24.35
N LYS A 236 -2.89 7.50 -24.16
CA LYS A 236 -4.16 8.16 -23.79
C LYS A 236 -4.05 8.88 -22.45
N ASN A 237 -3.43 8.25 -21.44
CA ASN A 237 -3.25 8.84 -20.11
C ASN A 237 -2.21 9.97 -20.13
N ARG A 238 -1.09 9.84 -20.85
CA ARG A 238 -0.11 10.92 -21.07
C ARG A 238 -0.76 12.13 -21.74
N LYS A 239 -1.54 11.93 -22.82
CA LYS A 239 -2.31 13.00 -23.45
C LYS A 239 -3.27 13.67 -22.48
N LYS A 240 -4.00 12.87 -21.68
CA LYS A 240 -4.90 13.39 -20.63
C LYS A 240 -4.14 14.26 -19.63
N TYR A 241 -2.96 13.83 -19.15
CA TYR A 241 -2.12 14.60 -18.25
C TYR A 241 -1.69 15.93 -18.87
N ARG A 242 -1.12 15.92 -20.10
CA ARG A 242 -0.67 17.13 -20.81
C ARG A 242 -1.78 18.16 -21.04
N THR A 243 -3.00 17.71 -21.26
CA THR A 243 -4.14 18.61 -21.55
C THR A 243 -4.83 19.13 -20.31
N MET A 244 -4.36 18.79 -19.10
CA MET A 244 -4.92 19.33 -17.88
C MET A 244 -4.46 20.76 -17.68
N LEU A 245 -5.45 21.67 -17.63
CA LEU A 245 -5.22 23.09 -17.35
C LEU A 245 -5.40 23.35 -15.85
N ARG A 246 -4.60 24.28 -15.33
CA ARG A 246 -4.78 24.81 -13.99
C ARG A 246 -5.73 26.00 -13.99
N SER A 247 -6.59 26.08 -12.96
CA SER A 247 -7.33 27.29 -12.67
C SER A 247 -6.38 28.39 -12.19
N SER A 248 -6.64 29.65 -12.58
CA SER A 248 -5.85 30.81 -12.16
C SER A 248 -5.77 30.99 -10.65
N ASN A 249 -6.71 30.41 -9.91
CA ASN A 249 -6.77 30.50 -8.44
C ASN A 249 -5.97 29.39 -7.74
N ILE A 250 -5.45 28.39 -8.47
CA ILE A 250 -4.53 27.40 -7.91
C ILE A 250 -3.11 27.96 -7.98
N ARG A 251 -2.45 28.04 -6.82
CA ARG A 251 -1.10 28.58 -6.69
C ARG A 251 -0.09 27.44 -6.73
N GLY A 252 1.01 27.60 -7.46
CA GLY A 252 2.07 26.61 -7.57
C GLY A 252 2.39 26.27 -9.02
N ASN A 253 1.40 26.08 -9.85
CA ASN A 253 1.47 25.81 -11.28
C ASN A 253 2.23 24.51 -11.63
N GLN A 254 2.00 23.46 -10.83
CA GLN A 254 2.54 22.13 -11.05
C GLN A 254 1.41 21.09 -11.09
N LEU A 255 1.56 20.09 -11.94
CA LEU A 255 0.63 18.96 -12.05
C LEU A 255 1.22 17.77 -11.30
N ILE A 256 0.95 17.68 -9.99
CA ILE A 256 1.40 16.56 -9.15
C ILE A 256 0.18 15.80 -8.66
N PHE A 257 0.22 14.48 -8.83
CA PHE A 257 -0.84 13.57 -8.39
C PHE A 257 -0.24 12.50 -7.47
N SER A 258 -0.92 12.21 -6.37
CA SER A 258 -0.52 11.15 -5.43
C SER A 258 -1.72 10.28 -5.09
N ASP A 259 -1.51 8.99 -4.90
CA ASP A 259 -2.55 8.05 -4.50
C ASP A 259 -2.94 8.21 -3.01
N MET A 260 -2.10 8.89 -2.23
CA MET A 260 -2.35 9.27 -0.84
C MET A 260 -1.87 10.71 -0.58
N THR A 261 -2.63 11.47 0.20
CA THR A 261 -2.27 12.81 0.70
C THR A 261 -2.94 13.02 2.07
N ASP A 262 -3.74 14.07 2.20
CA ASP A 262 -4.70 14.28 3.31
C ASP A 262 -6.01 13.48 3.14
N TRP A 263 -6.30 13.06 1.92
CA TRP A 263 -7.30 12.06 1.58
C TRP A 263 -6.61 10.86 0.93
N ASN A 264 -6.99 9.66 1.36
CA ASN A 264 -6.30 8.43 0.98
C ASN A 264 -7.20 7.51 0.17
N PRO A 265 -7.46 7.79 -1.14
CA PRO A 265 -8.30 6.92 -1.95
C PRO A 265 -7.72 5.50 -2.06
N ALA A 266 -6.40 5.34 -2.10
CA ALA A 266 -5.77 4.03 -2.13
C ALA A 266 -6.10 3.18 -0.88
N GLU A 267 -6.21 3.80 0.30
CA GLU A 267 -6.61 3.13 1.55
C GLU A 267 -8.11 2.77 1.55
N ILE A 268 -8.97 3.66 1.00
CA ILE A 268 -10.43 3.54 1.16
C ILE A 268 -11.08 2.68 0.08
N ILE A 269 -10.66 2.85 -1.18
CA ILE A 269 -11.25 2.15 -2.35
C ILE A 269 -10.22 1.29 -3.10
N GLY A 270 -8.98 1.22 -2.62
CA GLY A 270 -7.90 0.46 -3.24
C GLY A 270 -7.28 1.12 -4.48
N ASN A 271 -6.16 0.55 -4.92
CA ASN A 271 -5.42 1.04 -6.09
C ASN A 271 -6.08 0.72 -7.44
N LYS A 272 -6.93 -0.28 -7.47
CA LYS A 272 -7.62 -0.75 -8.68
C LYS A 272 -9.13 -0.94 -8.42
N PRO A 273 -9.84 0.11 -7.95
CA PRO A 273 -11.24 0.03 -7.56
C PRO A 273 -12.13 -0.37 -8.73
N HIS A 274 -13.28 -0.96 -8.43
CA HIS A 274 -14.35 -1.10 -9.41
C HIS A 274 -14.90 0.27 -9.81
N SER A 275 -15.63 0.31 -10.94
CA SER A 275 -16.21 1.56 -11.45
C SER A 275 -17.20 2.19 -10.48
N LEU A 276 -17.98 1.34 -9.79
CA LEU A 276 -18.93 1.79 -8.78
C LEU A 276 -18.21 2.40 -7.58
N ASP A 277 -17.21 1.73 -7.02
CA ASP A 277 -16.46 2.19 -5.86
C ASP A 277 -15.85 3.57 -6.11
N TYR A 278 -15.15 3.71 -7.26
CA TYR A 278 -14.55 4.97 -7.65
C TYR A 278 -15.59 6.09 -7.80
N SER A 279 -16.68 5.84 -8.56
CA SER A 279 -17.68 6.87 -8.85
C SER A 279 -18.52 7.24 -7.64
N LEU A 280 -18.75 6.30 -6.73
CA LEU A 280 -19.47 6.51 -5.48
C LEU A 280 -18.62 7.31 -4.49
N TYR A 281 -17.34 6.96 -4.34
CA TYR A 281 -16.40 7.72 -3.51
C TYR A 281 -16.21 9.14 -4.05
N ASP A 282 -16.10 9.32 -5.38
CA ASP A 282 -16.07 10.63 -6.01
C ASP A 282 -17.34 11.43 -5.69
N TYR A 283 -18.53 10.84 -5.82
CA TYR A 283 -19.80 11.50 -5.52
C TYR A 283 -19.93 11.92 -4.05
N LEU A 284 -19.62 11.02 -3.13
CA LEU A 284 -19.82 11.23 -1.70
C LEU A 284 -18.78 12.18 -1.12
N VAL A 285 -17.50 12.05 -1.51
CA VAL A 285 -16.38 12.74 -0.87
C VAL A 285 -15.67 13.70 -1.82
N MET A 286 -15.09 13.19 -2.92
CA MET A 286 -13.99 13.83 -3.62
C MET A 286 -14.42 14.91 -4.62
N LYS A 287 -15.70 14.98 -4.99
CA LYS A 287 -16.20 15.97 -5.93
C LYS A 287 -16.43 17.34 -5.27
N LYS A 288 -16.92 17.38 -4.03
CA LYS A 288 -17.25 18.66 -3.34
C LYS A 288 -17.25 18.56 -1.82
N SER A 289 -17.70 17.48 -1.22
CA SER A 289 -17.98 17.40 0.22
C SER A 289 -16.73 17.69 1.07
N TRP A 290 -15.56 17.26 0.60
CA TRP A 290 -14.26 17.56 1.23
C TRP A 290 -14.01 19.09 1.35
N LEU A 291 -14.38 19.85 0.32
CA LEU A 291 -14.20 21.29 0.26
C LEU A 291 -15.23 22.00 1.16
N ASP A 292 -16.49 21.58 1.11
CA ASP A 292 -17.56 22.16 1.93
C ASP A 292 -17.23 22.06 3.43
N GLY A 293 -16.65 20.92 3.87
CA GLY A 293 -16.19 20.76 5.25
C GLY A 293 -15.02 21.70 5.60
N ARG A 294 -14.07 21.94 4.70
CA ARG A 294 -12.97 22.90 4.91
C ARG A 294 -13.44 24.35 4.97
N LEU A 295 -14.32 24.72 4.06
CA LEU A 295 -14.90 26.07 4.04
C LEU A 295 -15.67 26.40 5.34
N MET A 296 -16.34 25.42 5.94
CA MET A 296 -17.02 25.55 7.24
C MET A 296 -16.05 25.96 8.36
N LEU A 297 -14.77 25.62 8.24
CA LEU A 297 -13.73 25.89 9.23
C LEU A 297 -12.89 27.14 8.93
N GLY A 298 -13.10 27.82 7.80
CA GLY A 298 -12.34 29.01 7.43
C GLY A 298 -11.04 28.75 6.67
N TYR A 299 -10.92 27.61 5.97
CA TYR A 299 -9.88 27.41 4.97
C TYR A 299 -10.21 28.16 3.67
N GLN A 300 -9.19 28.37 2.82
CA GLN A 300 -9.36 29.12 1.56
C GLN A 300 -10.32 28.43 0.59
N LYS A 301 -11.15 29.25 -0.07
CA LYS A 301 -12.02 28.79 -1.16
C LYS A 301 -11.19 28.48 -2.40
N ILE A 302 -11.49 27.35 -3.02
CA ILE A 302 -10.91 26.89 -4.27
C ILE A 302 -12.03 26.75 -5.30
N ASP A 303 -11.83 27.29 -6.52
CA ASP A 303 -12.86 27.30 -7.55
C ASP A 303 -13.10 25.94 -8.20
N THR A 304 -12.12 25.02 -8.12
CA THR A 304 -12.26 23.66 -8.63
C THR A 304 -12.54 22.68 -7.50
N PRO A 305 -13.75 22.14 -7.41
CA PRO A 305 -14.08 21.18 -6.36
C PRO A 305 -13.59 19.75 -6.64
N LYS A 306 -13.07 19.48 -7.84
CA LYS A 306 -12.67 18.12 -8.23
C LYS A 306 -11.26 17.80 -7.75
N LEU A 307 -11.15 17.18 -6.60
CA LEU A 307 -9.89 16.82 -5.96
C LEU A 307 -9.28 15.53 -6.55
N MET A 308 -10.11 14.54 -6.89
CA MET A 308 -9.64 13.23 -7.33
C MET A 308 -9.64 13.09 -8.87
N ARG A 309 -8.61 12.47 -9.42
CA ARG A 309 -8.46 12.12 -10.83
C ARG A 309 -8.18 10.63 -10.97
N LYS A 310 -8.48 10.06 -12.14
CA LYS A 310 -8.22 8.66 -12.47
C LYS A 310 -7.28 8.58 -13.66
N PHE A 311 -6.15 7.91 -13.51
CA PHE A 311 -5.30 7.51 -14.61
C PHE A 311 -5.33 5.98 -14.70
N GLY A 312 -5.53 5.43 -15.90
CA GLY A 312 -5.88 4.03 -15.99
C GLY A 312 -7.10 3.71 -15.13
N ASN A 313 -6.94 2.80 -14.19
CA ASN A 313 -7.95 2.49 -13.15
C ASN A 313 -7.56 2.95 -11.74
N LYS A 314 -6.39 3.61 -11.59
CA LYS A 314 -5.86 4.06 -10.31
C LYS A 314 -6.38 5.46 -9.96
N PRO A 315 -6.93 5.66 -8.75
CA PRO A 315 -7.33 6.98 -8.26
C PRO A 315 -6.12 7.75 -7.76
N TYR A 316 -6.12 9.07 -7.98
CA TYR A 316 -5.10 10.01 -7.50
C TYR A 316 -5.73 11.27 -6.97
N VAL A 317 -5.17 11.81 -5.91
CA VAL A 317 -5.45 13.14 -5.40
C VAL A 317 -4.57 14.16 -6.11
N ASP A 318 -5.14 15.28 -6.49
CA ASP A 318 -4.42 16.44 -6.98
C ASP A 318 -3.74 17.16 -5.81
N VAL A 319 -2.43 16.97 -5.68
CA VAL A 319 -1.62 17.44 -4.53
C VAL A 319 -1.69 18.96 -4.41
N GLU A 320 -1.60 19.66 -5.52
CA GLU A 320 -1.61 21.12 -5.52
C GLU A 320 -2.97 21.69 -5.10
N ILE A 321 -4.08 21.09 -5.55
CA ILE A 321 -5.42 21.43 -5.11
C ILE A 321 -5.58 21.15 -3.60
N SER A 322 -5.13 19.97 -3.15
CA SER A 322 -5.13 19.58 -1.74
C SER A 322 -4.41 20.64 -0.88
N PHE A 323 -3.16 20.95 -1.21
CA PHE A 323 -2.33 21.89 -0.43
C PHE A 323 -2.91 23.31 -0.41
N ASN A 324 -3.39 23.81 -1.56
CA ASN A 324 -4.05 25.11 -1.62
C ASN A 324 -5.26 25.19 -0.70
N SER A 325 -6.05 24.11 -0.60
CA SER A 325 -7.27 24.07 0.21
C SER A 325 -7.02 23.97 1.72
N LEU A 326 -5.78 23.74 2.14
CA LEU A 326 -5.39 23.64 3.55
C LEU A 326 -4.72 24.93 4.08
N ILE A 327 -4.67 25.98 3.26
CA ILE A 327 -4.25 27.31 3.71
C ILE A 327 -5.42 28.00 4.39
N PRO A 328 -5.27 28.55 5.61
CA PRO A 328 -6.29 29.39 6.24
C PRO A 328 -6.60 30.64 5.41
N GLN A 329 -7.88 31.05 5.38
CA GLN A 329 -8.29 32.19 4.55
C GLN A 329 -7.77 33.55 5.03
N ASN A 330 -7.34 33.68 6.28
CA ASN A 330 -6.68 34.87 6.83
C ASN A 330 -5.21 35.03 6.37
N CYS A 331 -4.64 34.07 5.63
CA CYS A 331 -3.35 34.21 4.97
C CYS A 331 -3.49 35.01 3.67
N ASP A 332 -2.70 36.08 3.52
CA ASP A 332 -2.71 36.88 2.29
C ASP A 332 -2.24 36.08 1.06
N LYS A 333 -2.56 36.59 -0.14
CA LYS A 333 -2.28 35.89 -1.42
C LYS A 333 -0.79 35.68 -1.68
N LYS A 334 0.07 36.64 -1.28
CA LYS A 334 1.54 36.57 -1.52
C LYS A 334 2.19 35.53 -0.64
N LEU A 335 1.89 35.57 0.66
CA LEU A 335 2.34 34.58 1.63
C LEU A 335 1.88 33.18 1.26
N SER A 336 0.60 33.02 0.92
CA SER A 336 0.02 31.73 0.49
C SER A 336 0.72 31.16 -0.75
N LYS A 337 1.01 32.01 -1.77
CA LYS A 337 1.72 31.56 -2.99
C LYS A 337 3.13 31.06 -2.67
N LYS A 338 3.83 31.75 -1.80
CA LYS A 338 5.19 31.40 -1.39
C LYS A 338 5.19 30.09 -0.58
N LEU A 339 4.20 29.95 0.31
CA LEU A 339 4.02 28.78 1.15
C LEU A 339 3.71 27.52 0.34
N ILE A 340 2.81 27.61 -0.66
CA ILE A 340 2.51 26.50 -1.56
C ILE A 340 3.75 26.07 -2.36
N LYS A 341 4.55 27.02 -2.86
CA LYS A 341 5.81 26.68 -3.53
C LYS A 341 6.78 25.92 -2.60
N PHE A 342 6.87 26.34 -1.34
CA PHE A 342 7.66 25.64 -0.33
C PHE A 342 7.16 24.22 -0.10
N PHE A 343 5.84 24.04 0.11
CA PHE A 343 5.25 22.73 0.35
C PHE A 343 5.45 21.78 -0.82
N LEU A 344 5.22 22.24 -2.06
CA LEU A 344 5.40 21.42 -3.25
C LEU A 344 6.87 21.02 -3.44
N ARG A 345 7.81 21.94 -3.20
CA ARG A 345 9.24 21.62 -3.25
C ARG A 345 9.62 20.60 -2.19
N LYS A 346 9.21 20.80 -0.94
CA LYS A 346 9.47 19.85 0.16
C LYS A 346 8.88 18.47 -0.14
N PHE A 347 7.69 18.42 -0.75
CA PHE A 347 7.05 17.18 -1.19
C PHE A 347 7.86 16.49 -2.29
N MET A 348 8.34 17.22 -3.30
CA MET A 348 9.15 16.65 -4.39
C MET A 348 10.51 16.13 -3.91
N GLU A 349 11.11 16.83 -2.95
CA GLU A 349 12.39 16.42 -2.33
C GLU A 349 12.22 15.21 -1.39
N ASN A 350 11.00 14.97 -0.85
CA ASN A 350 10.68 13.91 0.10
C ASN A 350 9.42 13.13 -0.30
N PRO A 351 9.40 12.46 -1.47
CA PRO A 351 8.20 11.81 -1.98
C PRO A 351 7.70 10.66 -1.10
N PHE A 352 8.56 10.08 -0.27
CA PHE A 352 8.21 9.04 0.71
C PHE A 352 7.30 9.54 1.85
N LEU A 353 7.10 10.88 1.97
CA LEU A 353 6.18 11.49 2.93
C LEU A 353 4.78 11.72 2.35
N HIS A 354 4.43 11.15 1.19
CA HIS A 354 3.16 11.42 0.52
C HIS A 354 1.92 11.02 1.36
N ASP A 355 2.05 10.06 2.25
CA ASP A 355 1.04 9.62 3.20
C ASP A 355 1.05 10.37 4.56
N LYS A 356 2.01 11.29 4.76
CA LYS A 356 2.26 12.03 6.01
C LYS A 356 2.26 13.55 5.82
N VAL A 357 1.73 14.03 4.70
CA VAL A 357 1.82 15.45 4.29
C VAL A 357 1.31 16.42 5.34
N GLU A 358 0.27 16.07 6.09
CA GLU A 358 -0.36 16.96 7.05
C GLU A 358 0.50 17.25 8.28
N PHE A 359 1.34 16.30 8.69
CA PHE A 359 2.22 16.45 9.85
C PHE A 359 3.64 16.89 9.47
N ASP A 360 4.17 16.37 8.35
CA ASP A 360 5.58 16.48 8.05
C ASP A 360 5.89 17.52 6.96
N ILE A 361 4.91 17.88 6.12
CA ILE A 361 5.10 18.84 5.03
C ILE A 361 4.36 20.15 5.29
N LEU A 362 3.08 20.10 5.66
CA LEU A 362 2.18 21.25 5.72
C LEU A 362 2.19 21.95 7.09
N PHE A 363 1.85 23.25 7.08
CA PHE A 363 1.50 24.03 8.27
C PHE A 363 0.02 24.39 8.18
N THR A 364 -0.86 23.55 8.73
CA THR A 364 -2.31 23.66 8.57
C THR A 364 -3.04 24.21 9.79
N CYS A 365 -2.36 24.27 10.94
CA CYS A 365 -2.82 24.82 12.21
C CYS A 365 -1.64 25.22 13.08
N TYR A 366 -1.91 25.91 14.19
CA TYR A 366 -0.92 26.18 15.22
C TYR A 366 -0.78 24.96 16.14
N ASP A 367 0.45 24.66 16.54
CA ASP A 367 0.77 23.73 17.62
C ASP A 367 1.98 24.23 18.43
N THR A 368 2.22 23.68 19.62
CA THR A 368 3.27 24.16 20.53
C THR A 368 4.69 23.86 20.07
N SER A 369 4.87 23.03 19.04
CA SER A 369 6.16 22.70 18.40
C SER A 369 6.39 23.47 17.09
N LEU A 370 5.43 24.28 16.64
CA LEU A 370 5.44 24.95 15.35
C LEU A 370 6.71 25.79 15.11
N ASP A 371 7.24 26.45 16.16
CA ASP A 371 8.44 27.29 16.05
C ASP A 371 9.68 26.51 15.53
N LEU A 372 9.80 25.23 15.88
CA LEU A 372 10.88 24.38 15.40
C LEU A 372 10.73 24.10 13.90
N ARG A 373 9.51 23.84 13.46
CA ARG A 373 9.18 23.54 12.07
C ARG A 373 9.29 24.77 11.17
N LEU A 374 8.91 25.95 11.65
CA LEU A 374 9.01 27.20 10.89
C LEU A 374 10.46 27.63 10.59
N LYS A 375 11.46 27.11 11.32
CA LYS A 375 12.88 27.40 11.03
C LYS A 375 13.28 27.00 9.60
N GLU A 376 12.66 25.98 9.03
CA GLU A 376 12.91 25.55 7.64
C GLU A 376 12.61 26.67 6.62
N LEU A 377 11.67 27.54 6.92
CA LEU A 377 11.28 28.65 6.03
C LEU A 377 12.37 29.69 5.83
N ASN A 378 13.30 29.85 6.79
CA ASN A 378 14.44 30.75 6.64
C ASN A 378 15.31 30.35 5.46
N ASN A 379 15.53 29.03 5.28
CA ASN A 379 16.33 28.48 4.18
C ASN A 379 15.62 28.62 2.82
N PHE A 380 14.32 28.89 2.83
CA PHE A 380 13.51 29.11 1.63
C PHE A 380 13.30 30.59 1.30
N GLY A 381 13.98 31.49 2.00
CA GLY A 381 13.95 32.93 1.77
C GLY A 381 12.72 33.65 2.32
N PHE A 382 12.03 33.08 3.33
CA PHE A 382 11.00 33.80 4.06
C PHE A 382 11.63 34.82 5.00
N SER A 383 11.10 36.05 5.01
CA SER A 383 11.52 37.06 5.97
C SER A 383 11.00 36.76 7.38
N LYS A 384 11.65 37.30 8.40
CA LYS A 384 11.20 37.18 9.80
C LYS A 384 9.75 37.64 9.98
N ASN A 385 9.35 38.70 9.27
CA ASN A 385 7.97 39.22 9.31
C ASN A 385 6.97 38.26 8.66
N GLU A 386 7.29 37.65 7.51
CA GLU A 386 6.45 36.64 6.89
C GLU A 386 6.25 35.43 7.79
N ILE A 387 7.29 34.94 8.45
CA ILE A 387 7.22 33.83 9.40
C ILE A 387 6.37 34.20 10.62
N LYS A 388 6.57 35.40 11.17
CA LYS A 388 5.76 35.91 12.30
C LYS A 388 4.28 36.01 11.91
N ASN A 389 3.98 36.58 10.74
CA ASN A 389 2.60 36.70 10.24
C ASN A 389 1.96 35.32 10.03
N LEU A 390 2.68 34.36 9.43
CA LEU A 390 2.21 33.00 9.28
C LEU A 390 1.86 32.37 10.62
N LYS A 391 2.75 32.51 11.62
CA LYS A 391 2.53 31.97 12.96
C LYS A 391 1.29 32.55 13.63
N GLU A 392 1.09 33.88 13.54
CA GLU A 392 -0.08 34.52 14.09
C GLU A 392 -1.37 34.13 13.36
N ASN A 393 -1.35 34.05 12.02
CA ASN A 393 -2.50 33.60 11.22
C ASN A 393 -2.92 32.17 11.58
N LEU A 394 -1.96 31.26 11.73
CA LEU A 394 -2.23 29.88 12.16
C LEU A 394 -2.78 29.83 13.59
N ARG A 395 -2.28 30.67 14.50
CA ARG A 395 -2.78 30.74 15.88
C ARG A 395 -4.21 31.27 15.93
N GLU A 396 -4.47 32.35 15.24
CA GLU A 396 -5.82 32.92 15.15
C GLU A 396 -6.81 31.92 14.55
N PHE A 397 -6.43 31.28 13.45
CA PHE A 397 -7.22 30.23 12.82
C PHE A 397 -7.53 29.09 13.79
N THR A 398 -6.53 28.61 14.54
CA THR A 398 -6.70 27.54 15.52
C THR A 398 -7.60 27.97 16.67
N ASN A 399 -7.44 29.19 17.20
CA ASN A 399 -8.30 29.75 18.25
C ASN A 399 -9.75 29.88 17.78
N ASN A 400 -9.97 30.31 16.53
CA ASN A 400 -11.32 30.40 15.98
C ASN A 400 -12.01 29.03 15.96
N ILE A 401 -11.27 27.97 15.56
CA ILE A 401 -11.83 26.60 15.59
C ILE A 401 -12.13 26.14 17.02
N ILE A 402 -11.23 26.38 17.98
CA ILE A 402 -11.43 26.01 19.38
C ILE A 402 -12.69 26.70 19.93
N ARG A 403 -12.83 28.02 19.72
CA ARG A 403 -13.97 28.83 20.17
C ARG A 403 -15.28 28.38 19.54
N ASP A 404 -15.27 28.10 18.23
CA ASP A 404 -16.50 27.78 17.48
C ASP A 404 -16.91 26.30 17.63
N PHE A 405 -16.01 25.42 18.13
CA PHE A 405 -16.23 23.98 18.24
C PHE A 405 -17.48 23.58 19.04
N PRO A 406 -17.81 24.17 20.21
CA PRO A 406 -19.05 23.82 20.93
C PRO A 406 -20.31 23.98 20.06
N LYS A 407 -20.40 25.06 19.31
CA LYS A 407 -21.52 25.32 18.38
C LYS A 407 -21.52 24.35 17.19
N LEU A 408 -20.33 24.05 16.64
CA LEU A 408 -20.17 23.08 15.56
C LEU A 408 -20.53 21.67 16.03
N SER A 409 -20.14 21.30 17.24
CA SER A 409 -20.44 20.01 17.87
C SER A 409 -21.95 19.75 17.95
N VAL A 410 -22.73 20.76 18.36
CA VAL A 410 -24.22 20.69 18.35
C VAL A 410 -24.75 20.43 16.93
N ARG A 411 -24.26 21.16 15.91
CA ARG A 411 -24.65 20.94 14.50
C ARG A 411 -24.29 19.55 13.99
N PHE A 412 -23.15 19.02 14.38
CA PHE A 412 -22.74 17.68 14.00
C PHE A 412 -23.65 16.61 14.64
N ASN A 413 -24.06 16.81 15.90
CA ASN A 413 -25.01 15.91 16.54
C ASN A 413 -26.41 15.99 15.90
N GLN A 414 -26.90 17.18 15.55
CA GLN A 414 -28.15 17.33 14.79
C GLN A 414 -28.08 16.62 13.41
N SER A 415 -26.94 16.71 12.73
CA SER A 415 -26.75 16.01 11.46
C SER A 415 -26.74 14.48 11.65
N TYR A 416 -26.11 13.99 12.71
CA TYR A 416 -26.13 12.58 13.09
C TYR A 416 -27.55 12.09 13.35
N GLU A 417 -28.34 12.80 14.17
CA GLU A 417 -29.72 12.45 14.49
C GLU A 417 -30.62 12.44 13.23
N LYS A 418 -30.45 13.43 12.35
CA LYS A 418 -31.21 13.53 11.11
C LYS A 418 -30.85 12.36 10.16
N LEU A 419 -29.57 12.00 10.08
CA LEU A 419 -29.10 10.87 9.25
C LEU A 419 -29.71 9.56 9.73
N THR A 420 -29.75 9.34 11.04
CA THR A 420 -30.31 8.12 11.65
C THR A 420 -31.83 8.04 11.47
N ARG A 421 -32.55 9.14 11.74
CA ARG A 421 -34.02 9.19 11.60
C ARG A 421 -34.46 8.97 10.15
N ASN A 422 -33.86 9.71 9.19
CA ASN A 422 -34.24 9.58 7.78
C ASN A 422 -33.97 8.18 7.25
N ARG A 423 -32.86 7.53 7.68
CA ARG A 423 -32.60 6.12 7.31
C ARG A 423 -33.72 5.19 7.77
N ALA A 424 -34.18 5.34 9.02
CA ALA A 424 -35.29 4.53 9.55
C ALA A 424 -36.58 4.76 8.75
N GLU A 425 -36.89 6.00 8.41
CA GLU A 425 -38.04 6.36 7.59
C GLU A 425 -37.97 5.69 6.19
N TYR A 426 -36.81 5.77 5.51
CA TYR A 426 -36.64 5.13 4.18
C TYR A 426 -36.75 3.62 4.20
N VAL A 427 -36.31 2.98 5.28
CA VAL A 427 -36.47 1.52 5.46
C VAL A 427 -37.95 1.17 5.62
N LEU A 428 -38.71 1.96 6.39
CA LEU A 428 -40.14 1.78 6.56
C LEU A 428 -40.92 2.05 5.27
N GLU A 429 -40.63 3.12 4.54
CA GLU A 429 -41.23 3.42 3.23
C GLU A 429 -41.00 2.26 2.25
N LEU A 430 -39.79 1.72 2.19
CA LEU A 430 -39.48 0.58 1.32
C LEU A 430 -40.24 -0.68 1.75
N ALA A 431 -40.40 -0.89 3.07
CA ALA A 431 -41.14 -2.05 3.57
C ALA A 431 -42.62 -2.04 3.12
N ASN A 432 -43.20 -0.86 2.95
CA ASN A 432 -44.58 -0.61 2.50
C ASN A 432 -44.72 -0.46 0.97
N SER A 433 -43.62 -0.51 0.21
CA SER A 433 -43.62 -0.42 -1.26
C SER A 433 -43.85 -1.77 -1.91
N GLN A 434 -44.03 -1.80 -3.25
CA GLN A 434 -44.12 -3.02 -4.06
C GLN A 434 -42.81 -3.82 -4.12
N LYS A 435 -41.69 -3.23 -3.63
CA LYS A 435 -40.34 -3.82 -3.63
C LYS A 435 -39.88 -4.27 -5.02
N ASN A 436 -40.21 -3.50 -6.05
CA ASN A 436 -39.59 -3.66 -7.36
C ASN A 436 -38.17 -3.07 -7.42
N TYR A 437 -37.49 -3.21 -8.54
CA TYR A 437 -36.09 -2.68 -8.66
C TYR A 437 -36.02 -1.16 -8.51
N ASP A 438 -37.04 -0.40 -8.98
CA ASP A 438 -37.07 1.07 -8.89
C ASP A 438 -37.20 1.55 -7.44
N ASP A 439 -38.01 0.86 -6.61
CA ASP A 439 -38.17 1.19 -5.19
C ASP A 439 -36.82 1.11 -4.45
N TYR A 440 -36.05 0.05 -4.72
CA TYR A 440 -34.71 -0.13 -4.14
C TYR A 440 -33.73 0.93 -4.64
N LEU A 441 -33.76 1.29 -5.93
CA LEU A 441 -32.93 2.36 -6.48
C LEU A 441 -33.28 3.74 -5.90
N LEU A 442 -34.58 4.02 -5.73
CA LEU A 442 -35.04 5.27 -5.10
C LEU A 442 -34.60 5.36 -3.64
N ALA A 443 -34.79 4.28 -2.87
CA ALA A 443 -34.33 4.21 -1.48
C ALA A 443 -32.79 4.40 -1.38
N SER A 444 -32.03 3.75 -2.28
CA SER A 444 -30.58 3.93 -2.36
C SER A 444 -30.19 5.38 -2.63
N GLN A 445 -30.88 6.07 -3.53
CA GLN A 445 -30.63 7.46 -3.87
C GLN A 445 -30.87 8.39 -2.68
N LYS A 446 -32.00 8.20 -1.93
CA LYS A 446 -32.30 8.95 -0.71
C LYS A 446 -31.20 8.74 0.34
N LEU A 447 -30.83 7.48 0.61
CA LEU A 447 -29.77 7.11 1.56
C LEU A 447 -28.43 7.75 1.21
N LEU A 448 -28.00 7.75 -0.07
CA LEU A 448 -26.74 8.32 -0.51
C LEU A 448 -26.75 9.84 -0.52
N PHE A 449 -27.89 10.45 -0.83
CA PHE A 449 -28.04 11.90 -0.70
C PHE A 449 -27.86 12.37 0.75
N ASP A 450 -28.51 11.69 1.70
CA ASP A 450 -28.38 12.01 3.11
C ASP A 450 -27.00 11.62 3.68
N CYS A 451 -26.44 10.48 3.25
CA CYS A 451 -25.06 10.12 3.53
C CYS A 451 -24.10 11.25 3.19
N LYS A 452 -24.25 11.86 2.01
CA LYS A 452 -23.44 12.99 1.58
C LYS A 452 -23.68 14.24 2.43
N LYS A 453 -24.94 14.64 2.56
CA LYS A 453 -25.35 15.94 3.15
C LYS A 453 -25.18 15.96 4.67
N TYR A 454 -25.66 14.96 5.36
CA TYR A 454 -25.70 14.89 6.82
C TYR A 454 -24.60 14.00 7.42
N GLY A 455 -23.94 13.19 6.59
CA GLY A 455 -22.82 12.34 6.99
C GLY A 455 -21.47 12.90 6.59
N VAL A 456 -21.15 12.85 5.29
CA VAL A 456 -19.78 13.10 4.78
C VAL A 456 -19.35 14.57 4.91
N ILE A 457 -20.23 15.54 4.67
CA ILE A 457 -19.86 16.97 4.81
C ILE A 457 -19.51 17.31 6.27
N PRO A 458 -20.36 17.01 7.28
CA PRO A 458 -19.99 17.20 8.68
C PRO A 458 -18.76 16.39 9.09
N PHE A 459 -18.64 15.15 8.62
CA PHE A 459 -17.45 14.32 8.84
C PHE A 459 -16.17 15.00 8.34
N SER A 460 -16.20 15.60 7.15
CA SER A 460 -15.03 16.29 6.58
C SER A 460 -14.58 17.46 7.46
N ALA A 461 -15.52 18.18 8.08
CA ALA A 461 -15.20 19.26 9.00
C ALA A 461 -14.64 18.73 10.33
N VAL A 462 -15.35 17.79 10.98
CA VAL A 462 -14.92 17.30 12.30
C VAL A 462 -13.61 16.49 12.19
N ALA A 463 -13.34 15.83 11.07
CA ALA A 463 -12.06 15.16 10.82
C ALA A 463 -10.88 16.15 10.85
N ARG A 464 -11.06 17.36 10.30
CA ARG A 464 -10.06 18.43 10.40
C ARG A 464 -9.91 18.96 11.82
N ILE A 465 -11.00 19.10 12.58
CA ILE A 465 -10.95 19.52 13.99
C ILE A 465 -10.21 18.46 14.82
N ALA A 466 -10.51 17.18 14.63
CA ALA A 466 -9.83 16.09 15.32
C ALA A 466 -8.33 16.03 14.96
N PHE A 467 -7.97 16.33 13.69
CA PHE A 467 -6.58 16.49 13.28
C PHE A 467 -5.89 17.62 14.04
N ILE A 468 -6.52 18.80 14.17
CA ILE A 468 -5.99 19.95 14.92
C ILE A 468 -5.80 19.56 16.41
N GLY A 469 -6.78 18.91 17.02
CA GLY A 469 -6.65 18.37 18.38
C GLY A 469 -5.46 17.41 18.53
N THR A 470 -5.28 16.53 17.58
CA THR A 470 -4.15 15.59 17.55
C THR A 470 -2.82 16.32 17.33
N ALA A 471 -2.77 17.35 16.47
CA ALA A 471 -1.56 18.14 16.24
C ALA A 471 -1.13 18.89 17.50
N LEU A 472 -2.08 19.51 18.22
CA LEU A 472 -1.83 20.15 19.51
C LEU A 472 -1.29 19.16 20.56
N LEU A 473 -1.89 17.96 20.62
CA LEU A 473 -1.45 16.91 21.55
C LEU A 473 -0.04 16.39 21.20
N ARG A 474 0.27 16.23 19.92
CA ARG A 474 1.61 15.89 19.43
C ARG A 474 2.65 16.98 19.71
N GLY A 475 2.27 18.26 19.56
CA GLY A 475 3.13 19.38 19.90
C GLY A 475 3.54 19.36 21.37
N LEU A 476 2.62 19.05 22.28
CA LEU A 476 2.91 18.87 23.71
C LEU A 476 3.83 17.67 23.99
N LYS A 477 3.70 16.59 23.22
CA LYS A 477 4.62 15.43 23.30
C LYS A 477 6.02 15.79 22.79
N SER A 478 6.12 16.48 21.65
CA SER A 478 7.40 16.84 21.00
C SER A 478 8.25 17.77 21.84
N ASN A 479 7.66 18.70 22.58
CA ASN A 479 8.37 19.60 23.48
C ASN A 479 8.52 19.07 24.91
N SER A 480 8.31 17.74 25.10
CA SER A 480 8.45 17.03 26.38
C SER A 480 7.53 17.54 27.50
N THR A 481 6.45 18.27 27.16
CA THR A 481 5.45 18.70 28.13
C THR A 481 4.55 17.54 28.55
N LEU A 482 4.22 16.67 27.59
CA LEU A 482 3.41 15.47 27.79
C LEU A 482 4.29 14.23 27.58
N LYS A 483 4.35 13.35 28.58
CA LYS A 483 5.09 12.10 28.47
C LYS A 483 4.44 11.17 27.43
N PRO A 484 5.24 10.38 26.69
CA PRO A 484 4.71 9.45 25.68
C PRO A 484 3.63 8.50 26.23
N GLU A 485 3.81 7.97 27.43
CA GLU A 485 2.88 7.02 28.07
C GLU A 485 1.52 7.67 28.35
N ILE A 486 1.53 8.97 28.75
CA ILE A 486 0.29 9.74 29.00
C ILE A 486 -0.40 10.05 27.66
N PHE A 487 0.36 10.40 26.63
CA PHE A 487 -0.18 10.65 25.28
C PHE A 487 -0.88 9.40 24.74
N ASP A 488 -0.19 8.24 24.78
CA ASP A 488 -0.72 6.99 24.28
C ASP A 488 -1.92 6.51 25.11
N GLY A 489 -1.83 6.62 26.43
CA GLY A 489 -2.91 6.27 27.36
C GLY A 489 -4.16 7.15 27.21
N PHE A 490 -3.98 8.45 26.94
CA PHE A 490 -5.11 9.36 26.70
C PHE A 490 -5.85 8.98 25.41
N LEU A 491 -5.12 8.73 24.30
CA LEU A 491 -5.75 8.33 23.04
C LEU A 491 -6.45 6.96 23.17
N ALA A 492 -5.84 6.00 23.85
CA ALA A 492 -6.44 4.69 24.11
C ALA A 492 -7.68 4.73 25.02
N GLY A 493 -7.81 5.77 25.84
CA GLY A 493 -8.98 6.01 26.70
C GLY A 493 -10.18 6.68 26.03
N ILE A 494 -10.10 7.06 24.76
CA ILE A 494 -11.21 7.70 24.04
C ILE A 494 -12.22 6.64 23.59
N SER A 495 -13.46 6.72 24.09
CA SER A 495 -14.54 5.84 23.64
C SER A 495 -15.00 6.21 22.23
N THR A 496 -15.09 5.23 21.37
CA THR A 496 -15.56 5.32 19.99
C THR A 496 -16.50 4.14 19.68
N PRO A 497 -17.38 4.21 18.67
CA PRO A 497 -18.25 3.08 18.29
C PRO A 497 -17.50 1.77 18.05
N LEU A 498 -16.21 1.86 17.69
CA LEU A 498 -15.39 0.72 17.40
C LEU A 498 -14.64 0.18 18.64
N SER A 499 -14.33 1.03 19.63
CA SER A 499 -13.90 0.53 20.95
C SER A 499 -15.04 -0.21 21.67
N GLU A 500 -16.28 0.25 21.48
CA GLU A 500 -17.48 -0.44 21.95
C GLU A 500 -17.71 -1.78 21.27
N PHE A 501 -17.34 -1.91 19.99
CA PHE A 501 -17.49 -3.17 19.21
C PHE A 501 -16.86 -4.37 19.91
N LYS A 502 -15.65 -4.21 20.46
CA LYS A 502 -14.95 -5.30 21.17
C LYS A 502 -15.69 -5.69 22.45
N GLU A 503 -16.13 -4.71 23.23
CA GLU A 503 -16.83 -4.97 24.49
C GLU A 503 -18.20 -5.61 24.24
N GLU A 504 -18.94 -5.14 23.25
CA GLU A 504 -20.24 -5.70 22.86
C GLU A 504 -20.10 -7.04 22.16
N MET A 505 -19.04 -7.28 21.41
CA MET A 505 -18.75 -8.58 20.83
C MET A 505 -18.49 -9.62 21.94
N SER A 506 -17.77 -9.26 23.02
CA SER A 506 -17.63 -10.14 24.18
C SER A 506 -18.98 -10.48 24.78
N LYS A 507 -19.79 -9.46 25.08
CA LYS A 507 -21.15 -9.67 25.61
C LYS A 507 -22.05 -10.49 24.69
N PHE A 508 -21.86 -10.33 23.37
CA PHE A 508 -22.61 -11.12 22.37
C PHE A 508 -22.22 -12.61 22.41
N VAL A 509 -20.92 -12.91 22.50
CA VAL A 509 -20.42 -14.30 22.60
C VAL A 509 -20.85 -14.95 23.92
N ASP A 510 -20.82 -14.18 25.00
CA ASP A 510 -21.25 -14.62 26.34
C ASP A 510 -22.78 -14.69 26.50
N GLY A 511 -23.55 -14.37 25.46
CA GLY A 511 -25.01 -14.37 25.49
C GLY A 511 -25.64 -13.18 26.23
N GLY A 512 -24.84 -12.20 26.66
CA GLY A 512 -25.30 -11.01 27.39
C GLY A 512 -26.05 -10.00 26.55
N ILE A 513 -25.90 -10.03 25.23
CA ILE A 513 -26.70 -9.23 24.26
C ILE A 513 -27.23 -10.11 23.14
N SER A 514 -28.42 -9.75 22.64
CA SER A 514 -29.05 -10.51 21.57
C SER A 514 -28.35 -10.34 20.23
N ARG A 515 -28.41 -11.38 19.39
CA ARG A 515 -27.92 -11.33 18.00
C ARG A 515 -28.58 -10.18 17.22
N LYS A 516 -29.87 -9.96 17.43
CA LYS A 516 -30.62 -8.89 16.77
C LYS A 516 -30.00 -7.53 17.09
N TYR A 517 -29.80 -7.21 18.37
CA TYR A 517 -29.18 -5.96 18.80
C TYR A 517 -27.76 -5.77 18.17
N PHE A 518 -26.92 -6.82 18.27
CA PHE A 518 -25.56 -6.76 17.74
C PHE A 518 -25.53 -6.51 16.23
N MET A 519 -26.41 -7.20 15.46
CA MET A 519 -26.49 -7.04 14.02
C MET A 519 -27.11 -5.72 13.58
N GLU A 520 -28.07 -5.18 14.29
CA GLU A 520 -28.62 -3.83 14.04
C GLU A 520 -27.53 -2.77 14.17
N LYS A 521 -26.62 -2.92 15.13
CA LYS A 521 -25.54 -1.95 15.38
C LYS A 521 -24.36 -2.14 14.40
N TYR A 522 -23.87 -3.37 14.19
CA TYR A 522 -22.60 -3.66 13.50
C TYR A 522 -22.76 -4.46 12.20
N GLY A 523 -23.93 -5.02 11.93
CA GLY A 523 -24.13 -5.90 10.78
C GLY A 523 -23.92 -5.27 9.40
N HIS A 524 -23.85 -3.92 9.35
CA HIS A 524 -23.55 -3.17 8.12
C HIS A 524 -22.07 -3.19 7.73
N LEU A 525 -21.18 -3.53 8.65
CA LEU A 525 -19.74 -3.55 8.42
C LEU A 525 -19.37 -4.59 7.35
N ARG A 526 -18.36 -4.26 6.56
CA ARG A 526 -17.71 -5.13 5.57
C ARG A 526 -16.28 -4.69 5.32
N PRO A 527 -15.32 -5.59 5.08
CA PRO A 527 -14.01 -5.22 4.54
C PRO A 527 -14.18 -4.53 3.17
N GLY A 528 -13.55 -3.37 2.97
CA GLY A 528 -13.78 -2.57 1.76
C GLY A 528 -15.18 -1.94 1.75
N THR A 529 -15.37 -0.94 2.56
CA THR A 529 -16.66 -0.25 2.83
C THR A 529 -17.44 0.14 1.57
N TYR A 530 -16.77 0.47 0.46
CA TYR A 530 -17.38 0.86 -0.83
C TYR A 530 -17.61 -0.31 -1.80
N ASP A 531 -17.04 -1.49 -1.55
CA ASP A 531 -17.10 -2.63 -2.47
C ASP A 531 -18.41 -3.41 -2.31
N ILE A 532 -19.29 -3.31 -3.31
CA ILE A 532 -20.57 -4.03 -3.37
C ILE A 532 -20.38 -5.56 -3.44
N THR A 533 -19.21 -6.04 -3.90
CA THR A 533 -18.97 -7.48 -4.09
C THR A 533 -18.67 -8.20 -2.78
N ILE A 534 -18.29 -7.47 -1.73
CA ILE A 534 -17.96 -8.04 -0.43
C ILE A 534 -19.21 -8.06 0.46
N PRO A 535 -19.56 -9.20 1.05
CA PRO A 535 -20.74 -9.33 1.91
C PRO A 535 -20.54 -8.57 3.24
N THR A 536 -21.65 -8.05 3.78
CA THR A 536 -21.69 -7.47 5.13
C THR A 536 -21.63 -8.55 6.21
N TYR A 537 -21.36 -8.16 7.46
CA TYR A 537 -21.42 -9.10 8.61
C TYR A 537 -22.79 -9.73 8.76
N ASN A 538 -23.87 -9.04 8.39
CA ASN A 538 -25.21 -9.62 8.34
C ASN A 538 -25.34 -10.79 7.35
N LYS A 539 -24.57 -10.78 6.26
CA LYS A 539 -24.63 -11.81 5.21
C LYS A 539 -23.55 -12.87 5.33
N ASN A 540 -22.41 -12.54 5.92
CA ASN A 540 -21.33 -13.48 6.17
C ASN A 540 -21.01 -13.57 7.67
N HIS A 541 -21.52 -14.61 8.29
CA HIS A 541 -21.37 -14.84 9.74
C HIS A 541 -20.00 -15.37 10.14
N ASP A 542 -19.14 -15.74 9.20
CA ASP A 542 -17.80 -16.25 9.48
C ASP A 542 -16.89 -15.19 10.13
N TYR A 543 -17.18 -13.90 9.91
CA TYR A 543 -16.49 -12.81 10.61
C TYR A 543 -16.64 -12.89 12.14
N LEU A 544 -17.73 -13.47 12.63
CA LEU A 544 -18.11 -13.53 14.04
C LEU A 544 -17.90 -14.91 14.67
N LYS A 545 -17.35 -15.88 13.94
CA LYS A 545 -17.03 -17.22 14.48
C LYS A 545 -15.66 -17.22 15.18
N ASN A 546 -15.47 -18.12 16.12
CA ASN A 546 -14.20 -18.38 16.81
C ASN A 546 -13.58 -17.12 17.45
N VAL A 547 -14.40 -16.36 18.13
CA VAL A 547 -13.96 -15.13 18.83
C VAL A 547 -13.19 -15.53 20.08
N LYS A 548 -11.97 -14.96 20.24
CA LYS A 548 -11.11 -15.14 21.40
C LYS A 548 -10.70 -13.77 21.94
N PHE A 549 -10.99 -13.49 23.20
CA PHE A 549 -10.64 -12.21 23.79
C PHE A 549 -9.38 -12.32 24.66
N LEU A 550 -8.43 -11.43 24.42
CA LEU A 550 -7.37 -11.16 25.38
C LEU A 550 -7.94 -10.37 26.54
N ALA A 551 -7.73 -10.85 27.77
CA ALA A 551 -8.09 -10.10 28.96
C ALA A 551 -7.41 -8.73 28.96
N LYS A 552 -8.21 -7.65 29.10
CA LYS A 552 -7.70 -6.29 29.22
C LYS A 552 -6.96 -6.17 30.56
N LYS A 553 -5.66 -5.98 30.54
CA LYS A 553 -4.95 -5.42 31.70
C LYS A 553 -5.26 -3.91 31.72
N SER A 554 -6.07 -3.48 32.67
CA SER A 554 -6.27 -2.05 32.92
C SER A 554 -4.94 -1.44 33.34
N LYS A 555 -4.33 -0.61 32.49
CA LYS A 555 -3.21 0.22 32.93
C LYS A 555 -3.77 1.36 33.76
N ASN A 556 -3.26 1.53 34.96
CA ASN A 556 -3.42 2.77 35.71
C ASN A 556 -2.76 3.90 34.93
N ILE A 557 -3.58 4.69 34.21
CA ILE A 557 -3.11 5.90 33.54
C ILE A 557 -2.69 6.87 34.64
N SER A 558 -1.42 7.28 34.67
CA SER A 558 -0.94 8.31 35.57
C SER A 558 -1.79 9.57 35.39
N LYS A 559 -2.27 10.16 36.50
CA LYS A 559 -3.16 11.34 36.47
C LYS A 559 -2.55 12.46 35.65
N ILE A 560 -3.28 12.94 34.65
CA ILE A 560 -2.90 14.09 33.82
C ILE A 560 -2.96 15.34 34.67
N ASN A 561 -1.87 16.10 34.72
CA ASN A 561 -1.86 17.40 35.38
C ASN A 561 -2.44 18.46 34.42
N GLU A 562 -3.76 18.51 34.30
CA GLU A 562 -4.47 19.42 33.38
C GLU A 562 -4.15 20.90 33.67
N LYS A 563 -4.01 21.31 34.93
CA LYS A 563 -3.67 22.70 35.32
C LYS A 563 -2.31 23.13 34.75
N ARG A 564 -1.31 22.24 34.76
CA ARG A 564 0.01 22.53 34.18
C ARG A 564 -0.08 22.71 32.67
N ILE A 565 -0.84 21.83 32.00
CA ILE A 565 -1.00 21.88 30.55
C ILE A 565 -1.76 23.14 30.12
N SER A 566 -2.86 23.51 30.82
CA SER A 566 -3.60 24.74 30.57
C SER A 566 -2.69 25.97 30.64
N LYS A 567 -1.86 26.10 31.69
CA LYS A 567 -0.89 27.21 31.79
C LYS A 567 0.11 27.28 30.62
N ILE A 568 0.51 26.14 30.09
CA ILE A 568 1.41 26.09 28.92
C ILE A 568 0.66 26.53 27.68
N LEU A 569 -0.56 26.06 27.45
CA LEU A 569 -1.39 26.46 26.31
C LEU A 569 -1.70 27.97 26.35
N GLU A 570 -1.99 28.52 27.53
CA GLU A 570 -2.17 29.97 27.74
C GLU A 570 -0.90 30.78 27.40
N LYS A 571 0.30 30.32 27.77
CA LYS A 571 1.57 30.93 27.33
C LYS A 571 1.72 30.96 25.80
N HIS A 572 1.19 29.95 25.12
CA HIS A 572 1.13 29.89 23.67
C HIS A 572 -0.05 30.69 23.09
N ARG A 573 -0.82 31.40 23.93
CA ARG A 573 -2.01 32.20 23.57
C ARG A 573 -3.08 31.35 22.88
N LEU A 574 -3.29 30.09 23.31
CA LEU A 574 -4.38 29.23 22.91
C LEU A 574 -5.54 29.40 23.91
N GLN A 575 -6.76 29.57 23.39
CA GLN A 575 -7.94 30.04 24.16
C GLN A 575 -8.93 28.88 24.38
N PHE A 576 -8.72 28.09 25.43
CA PHE A 576 -9.65 27.02 25.85
C PHE A 576 -10.59 27.57 26.98
N GLN A 577 -11.52 28.47 26.64
CA GLN A 577 -12.40 29.09 27.61
C GLN A 577 -13.73 28.35 27.80
N GLU A 578 -14.38 27.94 26.72
CA GLU A 578 -15.68 27.26 26.73
C GLU A 578 -15.56 25.72 26.80
N ILE A 579 -14.40 25.17 26.49
CA ILE A 579 -14.13 23.74 26.52
C ILE A 579 -12.70 23.52 26.98
N SER A 580 -12.44 22.52 27.83
CA SER A 580 -11.06 22.16 28.18
C SER A 580 -10.32 21.52 27.01
N PHE A 581 -8.98 21.61 27.02
CA PHE A 581 -8.14 21.06 25.97
C PHE A 581 -8.39 19.55 25.74
N PHE A 582 -8.38 18.78 26.82
CA PHE A 582 -8.58 17.35 26.71
C PHE A 582 -10.00 16.97 26.27
N GLU A 583 -10.98 17.75 26.65
CA GLU A 583 -12.35 17.55 26.22
C GLU A 583 -12.54 17.92 24.75
N PHE A 584 -11.91 18.99 24.27
CA PHE A 584 -11.86 19.35 22.85
C PHE A 584 -11.29 18.21 22.02
N VAL A 585 -10.14 17.65 22.42
CA VAL A 585 -9.53 16.52 21.71
C VAL A 585 -10.43 15.28 21.75
N ARG A 586 -10.95 14.93 22.93
CA ARG A 586 -11.82 13.77 23.10
C ARG A 586 -13.08 13.86 22.26
N GLN A 587 -13.82 14.97 22.39
CA GLN A 587 -15.07 15.16 21.64
C GLN A 587 -14.85 15.18 20.14
N SER A 588 -13.82 15.86 19.64
CA SER A 588 -13.55 15.93 18.21
C SER A 588 -13.24 14.54 17.59
N ILE A 589 -12.46 13.71 18.28
CA ILE A 589 -12.16 12.34 17.85
C ILE A 589 -13.43 11.47 17.94
N THR A 590 -14.13 11.51 19.05
CA THR A 590 -15.36 10.71 19.24
C THR A 590 -16.44 11.07 18.21
N GLN A 591 -16.67 12.35 17.94
CA GLN A 591 -17.64 12.78 16.92
C GLN A 591 -17.22 12.39 15.51
N ARG A 592 -15.92 12.46 15.20
CA ARG A 592 -15.39 11.99 13.91
C ARG A 592 -15.75 10.52 13.69
N GLU A 593 -15.47 9.68 14.68
CA GLU A 593 -15.72 8.24 14.58
C GLU A 593 -17.24 7.92 14.58
N LYS A 594 -18.03 8.61 15.38
CA LYS A 594 -19.50 8.46 15.37
C LYS A 594 -20.12 8.81 14.03
N LEU A 595 -19.75 9.95 13.44
CA LEU A 595 -20.24 10.35 12.11
C LEU A 595 -19.78 9.38 11.03
N LYS A 596 -18.51 8.95 11.07
CA LYS A 596 -17.98 7.96 10.14
C LYS A 596 -18.78 6.66 10.22
N PHE A 597 -18.96 6.14 11.40
CA PHE A 597 -19.71 4.91 11.65
C PHE A 597 -21.17 5.02 11.15
N GLU A 598 -21.83 6.15 11.38
CA GLU A 598 -23.23 6.35 11.02
C GLU A 598 -23.42 6.53 9.51
N PHE A 599 -22.60 7.35 8.84
CA PHE A 599 -22.76 7.50 7.39
C PHE A 599 -22.38 6.21 6.63
N THR A 600 -21.48 5.38 7.17
CA THR A 600 -21.18 4.08 6.57
C THR A 600 -22.36 3.10 6.65
N LYS A 601 -23.28 3.25 7.62
CA LYS A 601 -24.55 2.50 7.63
C LYS A 601 -25.42 2.86 6.43
N ASN A 602 -25.56 4.16 6.15
CA ASN A 602 -26.31 4.61 4.98
C ASN A 602 -25.69 4.12 3.68
N LEU A 603 -24.37 4.20 3.56
CA LEU A 603 -23.62 3.72 2.40
C LEU A 603 -23.81 2.21 2.22
N SER A 604 -23.59 1.43 3.27
CA SER A 604 -23.74 -0.02 3.24
C SER A 604 -25.15 -0.45 2.88
N GLN A 605 -26.18 0.18 3.48
CA GLN A 605 -27.59 -0.09 3.17
C GLN A 605 -27.93 0.25 1.72
N ALA A 606 -27.40 1.38 1.20
CA ALA A 606 -27.60 1.76 -0.19
C ALA A 606 -26.97 0.76 -1.16
N LEU A 607 -25.75 0.27 -0.86
CA LEU A 607 -25.09 -0.78 -1.67
C LEU A 607 -25.88 -2.09 -1.67
N GLU A 608 -26.45 -2.49 -0.52
CA GLU A 608 -27.31 -3.67 -0.45
C GLU A 608 -28.59 -3.49 -1.31
N TYR A 609 -29.21 -2.31 -1.28
CA TYR A 609 -30.38 -2.02 -2.12
C TYR A 609 -30.03 -1.97 -3.61
N ILE A 610 -28.86 -1.41 -3.98
CA ILE A 610 -28.35 -1.47 -5.36
C ILE A 610 -28.14 -2.92 -5.80
N ALA A 611 -27.59 -3.77 -4.93
CA ALA A 611 -27.41 -5.19 -5.22
C ALA A 611 -28.74 -5.92 -5.45
N ILE A 612 -29.74 -5.68 -4.57
CA ILE A 612 -31.09 -6.29 -4.71
C ILE A 612 -31.77 -5.81 -5.99
N ALA A 613 -31.66 -4.52 -6.32
CA ALA A 613 -32.19 -3.99 -7.58
C ALA A 613 -31.53 -4.66 -8.80
N GLY A 614 -30.19 -4.86 -8.75
CA GLY A 614 -29.45 -5.60 -9.77
C GLY A 614 -29.93 -7.04 -9.92
N GLU A 615 -30.07 -7.77 -8.82
CA GLU A 615 -30.58 -9.16 -8.80
C GLU A 615 -31.98 -9.26 -9.44
N LYS A 616 -32.90 -8.32 -9.15
CA LYS A 616 -34.23 -8.25 -9.79
C LYS A 616 -34.17 -7.97 -11.29
N LEU A 617 -33.10 -7.38 -11.77
CA LEU A 617 -32.84 -7.13 -13.19
C LEU A 617 -31.97 -8.23 -13.85
N GLY A 618 -31.53 -9.25 -13.09
CA GLY A 618 -30.69 -10.35 -13.55
C GLY A 618 -29.19 -10.08 -13.54
N PHE A 619 -28.72 -9.11 -12.73
CA PHE A 619 -27.31 -8.80 -12.56
C PHE A 619 -26.73 -9.35 -11.26
N SER A 620 -25.55 -9.92 -11.35
CA SER A 620 -24.73 -10.26 -10.18
C SER A 620 -24.12 -8.99 -9.55
N ARG A 621 -23.69 -9.09 -8.27
CA ARG A 621 -22.95 -8.02 -7.60
C ARG A 621 -21.66 -7.65 -8.35
N GLN A 622 -21.00 -8.61 -8.98
CA GLN A 622 -19.80 -8.41 -9.77
C GLN A 622 -20.08 -7.57 -11.04
N GLU A 623 -21.19 -7.79 -11.69
CA GLU A 623 -21.60 -6.98 -12.85
C GLU A 623 -22.02 -5.58 -12.42
N MET A 624 -22.78 -5.45 -11.31
CA MET A 624 -23.15 -4.16 -10.74
C MET A 624 -21.92 -3.33 -10.35
N SER A 625 -20.85 -3.95 -9.84
CA SER A 625 -19.60 -3.24 -9.47
C SER A 625 -18.92 -2.58 -10.67
N ASN A 626 -19.16 -3.05 -11.88
CA ASN A 626 -18.60 -2.49 -13.12
C ASN A 626 -19.41 -1.29 -13.68
N LEU A 627 -20.60 -1.00 -13.14
CA LEU A 627 -21.36 0.20 -13.50
C LEU A 627 -20.87 1.43 -12.73
N GLU A 628 -21.01 2.61 -13.31
CA GLU A 628 -20.77 3.86 -12.57
C GLU A 628 -22.02 4.25 -11.76
N PHE A 629 -21.83 4.95 -10.64
CA PHE A 629 -22.91 5.49 -9.82
C PHE A 629 -23.97 6.24 -10.64
N ASN A 630 -23.53 7.09 -11.59
CA ASN A 630 -24.44 7.84 -12.44
C ASN A 630 -25.24 6.93 -13.39
N ASP A 631 -24.68 5.81 -13.83
CA ASP A 631 -25.40 4.86 -14.67
C ASP A 631 -26.56 4.22 -13.92
N ILE A 632 -26.35 3.94 -12.63
CA ILE A 632 -27.38 3.34 -11.77
C ILE A 632 -28.46 4.38 -11.41
N MET A 633 -28.06 5.61 -11.03
CA MET A 633 -28.99 6.61 -10.46
C MET A 633 -29.77 7.42 -11.49
N ARG A 634 -29.31 7.52 -12.72
CA ARG A 634 -29.98 8.30 -13.78
C ARG A 634 -30.99 7.51 -14.60
N PHE A 635 -30.95 6.17 -14.51
CA PHE A 635 -31.79 5.32 -15.32
C PHE A 635 -33.15 5.11 -14.62
N ARG A 636 -34.14 5.93 -14.99
CA ARG A 636 -35.53 5.86 -14.54
C ARG A 636 -36.46 5.61 -15.71
N THR A 637 -36.20 4.58 -16.49
CA THR A 637 -37.14 4.19 -17.52
C THR A 637 -37.97 3.01 -17.05
N LYS A 638 -39.27 3.00 -17.34
CA LYS A 638 -40.15 1.86 -17.03
C LYS A 638 -39.87 0.61 -17.87
N ASN A 639 -39.01 0.73 -18.89
CA ASN A 639 -38.68 -0.37 -19.78
C ASN A 639 -37.46 -1.17 -19.19
N LYS A 640 -37.80 -2.27 -18.52
CA LYS A 640 -36.83 -3.19 -17.93
C LYS A 640 -35.86 -3.76 -18.96
N GLN A 641 -36.28 -4.12 -20.17
CA GLN A 641 -35.44 -4.70 -21.22
C GLN A 641 -34.37 -3.68 -21.67
N HIS A 642 -34.75 -2.41 -21.84
CA HIS A 642 -33.81 -1.36 -22.22
C HIS A 642 -32.75 -1.12 -21.15
N ILE A 643 -33.12 -1.02 -19.87
CA ILE A 643 -32.16 -0.87 -18.76
C ILE A 643 -31.18 -2.04 -18.75
N THR A 644 -31.70 -3.28 -18.82
CA THR A 644 -30.87 -4.49 -18.78
C THR A 644 -29.86 -4.51 -19.93
N SER A 645 -30.28 -4.23 -21.17
CA SER A 645 -29.41 -4.18 -22.35
C SER A 645 -28.28 -3.13 -22.19
N VAL A 646 -28.61 -1.90 -21.76
CA VAL A 646 -27.64 -0.83 -21.56
C VAL A 646 -26.65 -1.16 -20.45
N TRP A 647 -27.12 -1.68 -19.33
CA TRP A 647 -26.25 -2.02 -18.21
C TRP A 647 -25.34 -3.19 -18.53
N GLN A 648 -25.83 -4.25 -19.22
CA GLN A 648 -25.00 -5.36 -19.70
C GLN A 648 -23.86 -4.88 -20.60
N SER A 649 -24.17 -4.06 -21.59
CA SER A 649 -23.16 -3.48 -22.49
C SER A 649 -22.12 -2.66 -21.75
N LYS A 650 -22.55 -1.80 -20.82
CA LYS A 650 -21.64 -0.97 -20.00
C LYS A 650 -20.78 -1.81 -19.07
N ALA A 651 -21.38 -2.76 -18.35
CA ALA A 651 -20.67 -3.62 -17.41
C ALA A 651 -19.61 -4.47 -18.11
N ALA A 652 -19.95 -5.07 -19.26
CA ALA A 652 -19.01 -5.83 -20.09
C ALA A 652 -17.84 -4.97 -20.59
N LYS A 653 -18.14 -3.76 -21.08
CA LYS A 653 -17.10 -2.80 -21.53
C LYS A 653 -16.16 -2.40 -20.39
N GLN A 654 -16.69 -2.06 -19.22
CA GLN A 654 -15.88 -1.66 -18.06
C GLN A 654 -15.07 -2.82 -17.50
N ASN A 655 -15.60 -4.03 -17.49
CA ASN A 655 -14.87 -5.22 -17.10
C ASN A 655 -13.65 -5.47 -18.00
N ASN A 656 -13.80 -5.33 -19.32
CA ASN A 656 -12.69 -5.45 -20.27
C ASN A 656 -11.62 -4.36 -20.06
N ILE A 657 -12.06 -3.12 -19.81
CA ILE A 657 -11.15 -2.02 -19.48
C ILE A 657 -10.41 -2.30 -18.16
N ARG A 658 -11.10 -2.81 -17.15
CA ARG A 658 -10.50 -3.17 -15.86
C ARG A 658 -9.44 -4.24 -16.00
N ARG A 659 -9.73 -5.35 -16.72
CA ARG A 659 -8.77 -6.43 -16.99
C ARG A 659 -7.51 -5.91 -17.70
N LEU A 660 -7.64 -4.98 -18.65
CA LEU A 660 -6.47 -4.36 -19.30
C LEU A 660 -5.70 -3.48 -18.31
N ASN A 661 -6.39 -2.71 -17.48
CA ASN A 661 -5.76 -1.82 -16.49
C ASN A 661 -5.04 -2.58 -15.34
N GLU A 662 -5.34 -3.85 -15.11
CA GLU A 662 -4.59 -4.71 -14.19
C GLU A 662 -3.12 -4.84 -14.60
N HIS A 663 -2.86 -4.80 -15.92
CA HIS A 663 -1.51 -4.88 -16.50
C HIS A 663 -0.89 -3.50 -16.83
N PHE A 664 -1.63 -2.41 -16.62
CA PHE A 664 -1.13 -1.05 -16.77
C PHE A 664 -0.68 -0.52 -15.40
N LEU A 665 0.62 -0.56 -15.17
CA LEU A 665 1.19 -0.13 -13.91
C LEU A 665 1.36 1.39 -13.86
N LEU A 666 1.21 1.94 -12.67
CA LEU A 666 1.32 3.38 -12.41
C LEU A 666 2.00 3.61 -11.05
N PRO A 667 2.83 4.66 -10.92
CA PRO A 667 3.54 4.95 -9.68
C PRO A 667 2.58 5.40 -8.56
N PRO A 668 3.01 5.45 -7.30
CA PRO A 668 2.25 6.09 -6.22
C PRO A 668 2.12 7.60 -6.43
N ILE A 669 3.11 8.25 -7.04
CA ILE A 669 3.12 9.69 -7.31
C ILE A 669 3.46 9.93 -8.78
N ILE A 670 2.72 10.84 -9.42
CA ILE A 670 2.98 11.30 -10.79
C ILE A 670 3.45 12.75 -10.70
N PHE A 671 4.71 12.99 -11.01
CA PHE A 671 5.31 14.32 -11.09
C PHE A 671 5.36 14.85 -12.53
N SER A 672 5.45 13.94 -13.50
CA SER A 672 5.55 14.26 -14.91
C SER A 672 4.87 13.21 -15.80
N GLU A 673 4.78 13.49 -17.09
CA GLU A 673 4.27 12.51 -18.05
C GLU A 673 5.19 11.29 -18.25
N ASP A 674 6.45 11.39 -17.90
CA ASP A 674 7.42 10.29 -18.01
C ASP A 674 7.16 9.20 -16.99
N ASP A 675 6.51 9.56 -15.86
CA ASP A 675 6.15 8.62 -14.81
C ASP A 675 5.09 7.58 -15.25
N PHE A 676 4.46 7.77 -16.41
CA PHE A 676 3.62 6.75 -17.05
C PHE A 676 4.43 5.64 -17.72
N GLN A 677 5.70 5.89 -18.04
CA GLN A 677 6.58 4.97 -18.75
C GLN A 677 7.67 4.39 -17.85
N VAL A 678 8.14 5.21 -16.89
CA VAL A 678 9.20 4.88 -15.94
C VAL A 678 8.65 5.06 -14.53
N ILE A 679 8.32 3.95 -13.90
CA ILE A 679 7.67 3.91 -12.59
C ILE A 679 8.74 3.80 -11.52
N ARG A 680 8.85 4.85 -10.69
CA ARG A 680 9.73 4.88 -9.52
C ARG A 680 8.90 4.61 -8.27
N TYR A 681 9.37 3.69 -7.46
CA TYR A 681 8.81 3.43 -6.14
C TYR A 681 9.72 4.06 -5.09
N TYR A 682 9.09 4.63 -4.08
CA TYR A 682 9.78 5.21 -2.94
C TYR A 682 9.58 4.29 -1.73
N ILE A 683 10.65 4.07 -0.99
CA ILE A 683 10.60 3.24 0.22
C ILE A 683 9.81 4.02 1.27
N SER A 684 8.59 3.58 1.55
CA SER A 684 7.79 4.10 2.65
C SER A 684 8.33 3.56 3.97
N LYS A 685 8.49 4.42 4.97
CA LYS A 685 8.75 3.99 6.33
C LYS A 685 7.42 3.71 7.01
N PRO A 686 7.13 2.47 7.43
CA PRO A 686 5.90 2.14 8.13
C PRO A 686 5.73 2.94 9.42
N ASN A 687 4.48 3.13 9.82
CA ASN A 687 4.18 3.65 11.15
C ASN A 687 4.14 2.47 12.12
N TYR A 688 5.19 2.32 12.92
CA TYR A 688 5.28 1.24 13.90
C TYR A 688 4.46 1.56 15.14
N ILE A 689 3.58 0.64 15.49
CA ILE A 689 2.64 0.79 16.60
C ILE A 689 3.07 -0.15 17.71
N THR A 690 3.04 0.34 18.93
CA THR A 690 3.57 -0.30 20.15
C THR A 690 5.12 -0.34 20.19
N LYS A 691 5.66 -0.81 21.34
CA LYS A 691 7.11 -1.07 21.52
C LYS A 691 7.31 -2.53 21.87
N LYS A 692 6.91 -3.42 20.96
CA LYS A 692 7.02 -4.87 21.12
C LYS A 692 7.73 -5.47 19.91
N GLN A 693 8.34 -6.63 20.13
CA GLN A 693 8.96 -7.45 19.11
C GLN A 693 8.29 -8.82 19.11
N ILE A 694 8.00 -9.33 17.92
CA ILE A 694 7.42 -10.67 17.72
C ILE A 694 8.10 -11.37 16.56
N THR A 695 8.06 -12.70 16.56
CA THR A 695 8.54 -13.55 15.48
C THR A 695 7.51 -14.65 15.26
N GLU A 696 6.73 -14.53 14.17
CA GLU A 696 5.59 -15.41 13.92
C GLU A 696 5.36 -15.64 12.43
N ASN A 697 4.53 -16.63 12.12
CA ASN A 697 4.11 -16.95 10.78
C ASN A 697 3.22 -15.86 10.21
N VAL A 698 3.33 -15.66 8.90
CA VAL A 698 2.57 -14.66 8.13
C VAL A 698 1.28 -15.26 7.60
N LEU A 699 0.23 -14.45 7.60
CA LEU A 699 -1.01 -14.76 6.92
C LEU A 699 -1.54 -13.55 6.15
N VAL A 700 -1.63 -13.70 4.84
CA VAL A 700 -2.20 -12.66 3.95
C VAL A 700 -3.71 -12.87 3.85
N LEU A 701 -4.48 -11.85 4.21
CA LEU A 701 -5.94 -11.90 4.11
C LEU A 701 -6.43 -11.35 2.76
N ASN A 702 -7.20 -12.18 2.08
CA ASN A 702 -7.99 -11.73 0.94
C ASN A 702 -9.46 -11.61 1.38
N PRO A 703 -10.09 -10.42 1.28
CA PRO A 703 -11.47 -10.21 1.73
C PRO A 703 -12.52 -11.05 0.97
N LYS A 704 -12.13 -11.63 -0.18
CA LYS A 704 -13.02 -12.49 -1.01
C LYS A 704 -12.85 -13.97 -0.75
N SER A 705 -11.86 -14.38 0.04
CA SER A 705 -11.66 -15.79 0.40
C SER A 705 -12.40 -16.16 1.69
N LYS A 706 -12.47 -17.47 1.97
CA LYS A 706 -12.89 -17.94 3.31
C LYS A 706 -11.95 -17.34 4.36
N ILE A 707 -12.51 -17.02 5.52
CA ILE A 707 -11.75 -16.47 6.64
C ILE A 707 -10.89 -17.59 7.25
N PRO A 708 -9.56 -17.49 7.13
CA PRO A 708 -8.67 -18.50 7.68
C PRO A 708 -8.51 -18.31 9.20
N ASP A 709 -7.88 -19.29 9.84
CA ASP A 709 -7.43 -19.13 11.22
C ASP A 709 -6.24 -18.16 11.31
N ILE A 710 -6.43 -17.07 12.03
CA ILE A 710 -5.44 -16.00 12.19
C ILE A 710 -4.79 -15.95 13.56
N GLU A 711 -5.16 -16.88 14.44
CA GLU A 711 -4.63 -16.90 15.81
C GLU A 711 -3.10 -17.03 15.81
N ASN A 712 -2.44 -16.21 16.63
CA ASN A 712 -0.97 -16.16 16.79
C ASN A 712 -0.20 -15.96 15.47
N LYS A 713 -0.81 -15.36 14.46
CA LYS A 713 -0.15 -15.04 13.17
C LYS A 713 -0.01 -13.54 12.98
N VAL A 714 1.00 -13.14 12.22
CA VAL A 714 1.09 -11.77 11.71
C VAL A 714 0.17 -11.66 10.50
N VAL A 715 -0.90 -10.90 10.68
CA VAL A 715 -1.90 -10.71 9.63
C VAL A 715 -1.47 -9.59 8.70
N ILE A 716 -1.50 -9.84 7.39
CA ILE A 716 -1.19 -8.85 6.36
C ILE A 716 -2.47 -8.51 5.60
N ILE A 717 -2.80 -7.22 5.53
CA ILE A 717 -3.93 -6.69 4.78
C ILE A 717 -3.51 -5.54 3.87
N GLU A 718 -4.23 -5.32 2.79
CA GLU A 718 -3.90 -4.23 1.88
C GLU A 718 -4.31 -2.87 2.48
N ASN A 719 -5.53 -2.76 2.99
CA ASN A 719 -6.12 -1.49 3.43
C ASN A 719 -6.44 -1.48 4.91
N ALA A 720 -6.20 -0.34 5.57
CA ALA A 720 -6.55 -0.11 6.97
C ALA A 720 -8.05 0.22 7.15
N ASP A 721 -8.96 -0.60 6.62
CA ASP A 721 -10.41 -0.38 6.61
C ASP A 721 -11.08 -0.88 7.91
N PRO A 722 -12.05 -0.13 8.48
CA PRO A 722 -12.79 -0.56 9.69
C PRO A 722 -13.51 -1.90 9.58
N GLY A 723 -13.85 -2.33 8.37
CA GLY A 723 -14.47 -3.63 8.13
C GLY A 723 -13.61 -4.84 8.51
N TYR A 724 -12.32 -4.61 8.79
CA TYR A 724 -11.41 -5.61 9.33
C TYR A 724 -11.37 -5.69 10.87
N ASP A 725 -12.22 -4.98 11.60
CA ASP A 725 -12.21 -4.99 13.08
C ASP A 725 -12.42 -6.37 13.68
N TRP A 726 -13.03 -7.30 12.96
CA TRP A 726 -13.13 -8.69 13.36
C TRP A 726 -11.76 -9.38 13.57
N ILE A 727 -10.67 -8.90 12.94
CA ILE A 727 -9.31 -9.41 13.13
C ILE A 727 -8.93 -9.34 14.61
N PHE A 728 -9.25 -8.23 15.26
CA PHE A 728 -8.91 -7.99 16.67
C PHE A 728 -9.67 -8.88 17.66
N THR A 729 -10.68 -9.58 17.19
CA THR A 729 -11.47 -10.54 17.98
C THR A 729 -10.92 -11.97 17.92
N LYS A 730 -9.89 -12.24 17.11
CA LYS A 730 -9.34 -13.58 16.87
C LYS A 730 -7.87 -13.74 17.29
N ASN A 731 -7.40 -12.90 18.19
CA ASN A 731 -6.07 -12.97 18.80
C ASN A 731 -4.90 -13.08 17.78
N PRO A 732 -4.74 -12.17 16.82
CA PRO A 732 -3.56 -12.14 15.96
C PRO A 732 -2.32 -11.79 16.79
N ALA A 733 -1.14 -12.24 16.34
CA ALA A 733 0.13 -11.85 16.94
C ALA A 733 0.57 -10.43 16.55
N GLY A 734 0.26 -10.02 15.33
CA GLY A 734 0.60 -8.69 14.81
C GLY A 734 -0.22 -8.33 13.57
N LEU A 735 -0.11 -7.06 13.14
CA LEU A 735 -0.79 -6.56 11.95
C LEU A 735 0.17 -5.77 11.07
N ILE A 736 0.13 -6.02 9.77
CA ILE A 736 0.83 -5.21 8.77
C ILE A 736 -0.17 -4.75 7.71
N THR A 737 -0.10 -3.48 7.33
CA THR A 737 -0.94 -2.95 6.27
C THR A 737 -0.11 -2.32 5.16
N LYS A 738 -0.54 -2.49 3.91
CA LYS A 738 0.09 -1.84 2.74
C LYS A 738 -0.12 -0.34 2.78
N TYR A 739 -1.37 0.09 2.99
CA TYR A 739 -1.81 1.47 3.09
C TYR A 739 -2.36 1.77 4.47
N GLY A 740 -2.21 3.01 4.88
CA GLY A 740 -2.73 3.51 6.14
C GLY A 740 -1.75 4.48 6.81
N GLY A 741 -2.27 5.58 7.32
CA GLY A 741 -1.47 6.58 8.04
C GLY A 741 -1.41 6.28 9.54
N VAL A 742 -0.60 7.06 10.25
CA VAL A 742 -0.46 6.99 11.72
C VAL A 742 -1.77 7.27 12.48
N ALA A 743 -2.69 7.98 11.88
CA ALA A 743 -4.02 8.26 12.42
C ALA A 743 -5.11 7.41 11.76
N SER A 744 -4.73 6.34 11.02
CA SER A 744 -5.69 5.41 10.44
C SER A 744 -6.42 4.64 11.53
N HIS A 745 -7.59 4.13 11.17
CA HIS A 745 -8.41 3.33 12.08
C HIS A 745 -7.63 2.16 12.69
N MET A 746 -6.95 1.39 11.85
CA MET A 746 -6.18 0.21 12.30
C MET A 746 -4.98 0.58 13.17
N ALA A 747 -4.30 1.72 12.90
CA ALA A 747 -3.22 2.20 13.77
C ALA A 747 -3.71 2.50 15.19
N ILE A 748 -4.84 3.18 15.30
CA ILE A 748 -5.48 3.49 16.59
C ILE A 748 -5.88 2.19 17.30
N ARG A 749 -6.50 1.25 16.58
CA ARG A 749 -6.92 -0.05 17.15
C ARG A 749 -5.74 -0.88 17.66
N CYS A 750 -4.67 -0.96 16.88
CA CYS A 750 -3.46 -1.67 17.33
C CYS A 750 -2.86 -1.04 18.60
N ALA A 751 -2.87 0.30 18.67
CA ALA A 751 -2.41 1.00 19.88
C ALA A 751 -3.29 0.73 21.10
N GLU A 752 -4.63 0.71 20.93
CA GLU A 752 -5.60 0.45 22.02
C GLU A 752 -5.44 -0.95 22.65
N ILE A 753 -5.15 -1.96 21.82
CA ILE A 753 -5.01 -3.33 22.30
C ILE A 753 -3.54 -3.78 22.49
N GLU A 754 -2.61 -2.85 22.31
CA GLU A 754 -1.16 -3.10 22.38
C GLU A 754 -0.67 -4.18 21.39
N LEU A 755 -1.31 -4.28 20.22
CA LEU A 755 -0.91 -5.19 19.16
C LEU A 755 0.29 -4.61 18.40
N PRO A 756 1.41 -5.35 18.25
CA PRO A 756 2.51 -4.92 17.39
C PRO A 756 2.02 -4.76 15.95
N ALA A 757 2.28 -3.59 15.37
CA ALA A 757 1.84 -3.36 14.00
C ALA A 757 2.79 -2.45 13.20
N ALA A 758 2.82 -2.67 11.88
CA ALA A 758 3.46 -1.79 10.91
C ALA A 758 2.40 -1.32 9.90
N ILE A 759 1.99 -0.07 10.04
CA ILE A 759 0.90 0.50 9.26
C ILE A 759 1.45 1.35 8.11
N GLY A 760 1.00 1.07 6.88
CA GLY A 760 1.44 1.79 5.69
C GLY A 760 2.85 1.41 5.25
N CYS A 761 3.15 0.12 5.11
CA CYS A 761 4.48 -0.35 4.71
C CYS A 761 4.82 -0.03 3.23
N GLY A 762 3.84 0.42 2.45
CA GLY A 762 4.02 0.73 1.03
C GLY A 762 4.10 -0.51 0.15
N GLU A 763 4.18 -0.28 -1.17
CA GLU A 763 4.05 -1.34 -2.17
C GLU A 763 5.25 -2.31 -2.15
N ILE A 764 6.48 -1.78 -2.08
CA ILE A 764 7.70 -2.59 -2.17
C ILE A 764 7.80 -3.60 -1.01
N LEU A 765 7.63 -3.11 0.22
CA LEU A 765 7.76 -3.97 1.40
C LEU A 765 6.57 -4.94 1.50
N TYR A 766 5.36 -4.46 1.19
CA TYR A 766 4.17 -5.30 1.17
C TYR A 766 4.30 -6.48 0.21
N ASP A 767 4.72 -6.25 -1.04
CA ASP A 767 4.84 -7.29 -2.05
C ASP A 767 5.83 -8.38 -1.61
N LYS A 768 6.95 -8.00 -0.97
CA LYS A 768 7.91 -8.96 -0.38
C LYS A 768 7.32 -9.74 0.81
N LEU A 769 6.53 -9.07 1.65
CA LEU A 769 5.92 -9.70 2.81
C LEU A 769 4.80 -10.69 2.44
N VAL A 770 4.11 -10.46 1.34
CA VAL A 770 3.11 -11.40 0.80
C VAL A 770 3.74 -12.74 0.40
N GLU A 771 5.00 -12.73 -0.03
CA GLU A 771 5.77 -13.91 -0.40
C GLU A 771 6.47 -14.59 0.79
N SER A 772 6.34 -14.05 2.01
CA SER A 772 6.98 -14.59 3.20
C SER A 772 6.07 -15.52 3.98
N SER A 773 6.67 -16.57 4.59
CA SER A 773 5.98 -17.49 5.51
C SER A 773 6.19 -17.11 6.98
N LYS A 774 7.36 -16.53 7.31
CA LYS A 774 7.69 -16.14 8.68
C LYS A 774 8.51 -14.87 8.73
N ILE A 775 8.14 -13.98 9.66
CA ILE A 775 8.81 -12.69 9.83
C ILE A 775 9.09 -12.38 11.30
N ARG A 776 10.06 -11.49 11.51
CA ARG A 776 10.24 -10.77 12.76
C ARG A 776 9.76 -9.34 12.58
N LEU A 777 8.74 -8.96 13.32
CA LEU A 777 8.25 -7.58 13.41
C LEU A 777 8.79 -6.94 14.69
N ASP A 778 9.74 -6.04 14.53
CA ASP A 778 10.39 -5.32 15.64
C ASP A 778 9.94 -3.85 15.64
N CYS A 779 8.89 -3.57 16.41
CA CYS A 779 8.38 -2.21 16.57
C CYS A 779 9.23 -1.34 17.51
N VAL A 780 10.20 -1.92 18.23
CA VAL A 780 11.12 -1.18 19.10
C VAL A 780 12.19 -0.49 18.24
N ASN A 781 12.81 -1.27 17.34
CA ASN A 781 13.87 -0.79 16.44
C ASN A 781 13.34 -0.33 15.07
N GLU A 782 12.02 -0.34 14.89
CA GLU A 782 11.33 0.07 13.65
C GLU A 782 11.81 -0.73 12.42
N GLN A 783 11.82 -2.07 12.52
CA GLN A 783 12.30 -2.99 11.48
C GLN A 783 11.36 -4.17 11.27
N ILE A 784 11.33 -4.65 10.04
CA ILE A 784 10.70 -5.92 9.67
C ILE A 784 11.76 -6.78 8.98
N MET A 785 11.95 -8.01 9.45
CA MET A 785 12.90 -8.96 8.89
C MET A 785 12.16 -10.19 8.39
N ILE A 786 12.34 -10.55 7.14
CA ILE A 786 11.83 -11.80 6.57
C ILE A 786 12.79 -12.90 6.99
N LEU A 787 12.26 -13.93 7.65
CA LEU A 787 13.04 -15.07 8.13
C LEU A 787 12.88 -16.27 7.21
N GLU A 788 11.67 -16.48 6.66
CA GLU A 788 11.37 -17.60 5.77
C GLU A 788 10.43 -17.10 4.66
N HIS A 789 10.60 -17.61 3.44
CA HIS A 789 9.72 -17.36 2.31
C HIS A 789 8.71 -18.50 2.16
N ASN A 790 7.54 -18.21 1.59
CA ASN A 790 6.61 -19.24 1.14
C ASN A 790 7.28 -19.98 -0.03
N ILE A 791 7.85 -21.10 0.26
CA ILE A 791 8.10 -22.10 -0.75
C ILE A 791 6.70 -22.66 -1.05
N GLU A 792 6.11 -22.34 -2.20
CA GLU A 792 4.93 -23.09 -2.65
C GLU A 792 5.34 -24.56 -2.56
N ASP A 793 4.67 -25.30 -1.70
CA ASP A 793 4.90 -26.72 -1.52
C ASP A 793 4.37 -27.37 -2.79
N GLU A 794 5.25 -27.53 -3.80
CA GLU A 794 4.95 -28.14 -5.11
C GLU A 794 4.27 -29.51 -4.98
N TYR A 795 4.31 -30.06 -3.78
CA TYR A 795 3.73 -31.36 -3.42
C TYR A 795 2.41 -31.26 -2.66
N THR A 796 1.76 -30.07 -2.58
CA THR A 796 0.52 -29.95 -1.80
C THR A 796 -0.59 -30.81 -2.39
N GLU A 797 -0.71 -30.92 -3.70
CA GLU A 797 -1.67 -31.83 -4.35
C GLU A 797 -1.28 -33.31 -4.15
N GLU A 798 -0.01 -33.64 -4.32
CA GLU A 798 0.50 -35.01 -4.09
C GLU A 798 0.43 -35.38 -2.62
N LYS A 799 0.74 -34.48 -1.69
CA LYS A 799 0.50 -34.69 -0.24
C LYS A 799 -0.98 -34.90 0.07
N ASN A 800 -1.86 -34.15 -0.53
CA ASN A 800 -3.31 -34.33 -0.35
C ASN A 800 -3.78 -35.68 -0.95
N ILE A 801 -3.24 -36.06 -2.09
CA ILE A 801 -3.48 -37.40 -2.69
C ILE A 801 -2.92 -38.50 -1.76
N LEU A 802 -1.69 -38.37 -1.29
CA LEU A 802 -1.07 -39.33 -0.38
C LEU A 802 -1.79 -39.42 0.97
N LYS A 803 -2.30 -38.27 1.50
CA LYS A 803 -3.19 -38.27 2.67
C LYS A 803 -4.52 -38.95 2.40
N SER A 804 -5.15 -38.67 1.27
CA SER A 804 -6.41 -39.31 0.88
C SER A 804 -6.28 -40.83 0.67
N LEU A 805 -5.08 -41.26 0.27
CA LEU A 805 -4.72 -42.69 0.11
C LEU A 805 -4.19 -43.34 1.38
N GLY A 806 -4.03 -42.58 2.49
CA GLY A 806 -3.58 -43.10 3.78
C GLY A 806 -2.07 -43.39 3.89
N TYR A 807 -1.25 -42.92 2.93
CA TYR A 807 0.21 -43.14 2.95
C TYR A 807 0.96 -42.16 3.88
N ILE A 808 0.36 -40.97 4.18
CA ILE A 808 0.90 -40.02 5.16
C ILE A 808 -0.24 -39.52 6.08
N LYS A 809 0.08 -39.20 7.35
CA LYS A 809 -0.89 -38.69 8.34
C LYS A 809 -1.15 -37.20 8.19
#